data_6cc10ed1f34436b6b5a13fae0c11e5dc
#
_entry.id   6cc10ed1f34436b6b5a13fae0c11e5dc
#
_cell.length_a   1.000
_cell.length_b   1.000
_cell.length_c   1.000
_cell.angle_alpha   90.00
_cell.angle_beta   90.00
_cell.angle_gamma   90.00
#
_symmetry.space_group_name_H-M   'P 1'
#
loop_
_entity.id
_entity.type
_entity.pdbx_description
1 polymer ?
#
loop_
_entity_poly.entity_id
_entity_poly.type
_entity_poly.pdbx_seq_one_letter_code
_entity_poly.pdbx_strand_id
1 'polypeptide(L)'
;CTCDTPHSTETNMEYREPFVWADSPCTTFRYCELAAEQKTPVHNGWQTNTKSFDEVWNAHQANRSNIGLVLGNTSGVMDIDCDSLEAVALMYHLADGYLGHFKRRHDSAHYLFLCKGGGKTVQLAHPEGGVIVELRGDGSQTMVPPSTHPDGQQLSIKDWHPEASHHQYDSLYQLVRRVGALALLMRGWHVGSRHQLSLSFAGLCQSLGISNDDAHEMVQLLCHVTHDDEETDRLNNVRLTYQRPTATNMGFTGLCEVLGKASADKVSDWLCKAYGLRPARTQVTVTSHDVISLETISRPEHVNEANLAAAYASQLQDKARYCFDNKDWYLWDGTRWKQDKQRQLLQLTTEFVQLAAKCAIENAEPDVARRILTFLSAQKLENIEKLAQPKLAISLTDFDTTPMQLCVGNGVIDLQTGKLMSPTPSMHHSKMAGVEYEAGATCPRFMQFLADIFPDDEELVAYVQKVAGYLLTGSTKEQCLFMLLGGGANGKSTLVNLLTDLLGDYAANTAASTLMASNSNQYGDDLIRLAGARLITSSETEHGQRFAEAKIKSFTGGDKVTGRPLYGSWVEFVPVGKIVLTTNNRPEIRGSDDGIWRRIREVPFNRQFKEAEQDRELMTALRQELPGILNWAIEGCLLWQAEGLNAPASVAASITAYRSEMDTVAGFIEDECHQDPSQRSSVANLYEQYASWCKAQDKHPRTKVQFGNALKSQGYAQVRDSTGRYWQGLTTFVVT
;
A
#
# COMPACT_ATOMS: atom_id res chain seq x y z
N CYS A 1 42.92 21.53 -22.22
CA CYS A 1 42.39 22.52 -23.16
C CYS A 1 41.42 23.39 -22.40
N THR A 2 41.78 24.64 -22.24
CA THR A 2 41.08 25.73 -21.60
C THR A 2 39.84 26.10 -22.44
N CYS A 3 38.65 25.97 -21.88
CA CYS A 3 37.44 26.56 -22.45
C CYS A 3 37.24 27.92 -21.83
N ASP A 4 37.40 28.94 -22.64
CA ASP A 4 37.04 30.31 -22.35
C ASP A 4 35.52 30.42 -22.17
N THR A 5 35.10 30.78 -20.99
CA THR A 5 33.76 31.28 -20.71
C THR A 5 33.67 32.73 -21.19
N PRO A 6 32.60 33.13 -21.90
CA PRO A 6 32.38 34.53 -22.15
C PRO A 6 32.03 35.20 -20.83
N HIS A 7 32.89 36.11 -20.41
CA HIS A 7 32.62 37.11 -19.36
C HIS A 7 31.39 37.94 -19.78
N SER A 8 30.22 37.57 -19.30
CA SER A 8 29.14 38.51 -19.13
C SER A 8 29.50 39.38 -17.95
N THR A 9 29.68 40.67 -18.22
CA THR A 9 29.84 41.72 -17.24
C THR A 9 28.77 41.64 -16.18
N GLU A 10 29.07 40.98 -15.05
CA GLU A 10 28.36 41.18 -13.81
C GLU A 10 28.56 42.65 -13.42
N THR A 11 27.60 43.50 -13.80
CA THR A 11 27.42 44.76 -13.13
C THR A 11 27.01 44.43 -11.72
N ASN A 12 27.95 44.51 -10.78
CA ASN A 12 27.71 44.63 -9.35
C ASN A 12 26.69 45.77 -9.18
N MET A 13 25.40 45.44 -9.05
CA MET A 13 24.44 46.33 -8.46
C MET A 13 24.78 46.41 -6.98
N GLU A 14 25.60 47.43 -6.64
CA GLU A 14 25.72 47.89 -5.26
C GLU A 14 24.31 48.03 -4.66
N TYR A 15 24.18 47.51 -3.46
CA TYR A 15 22.99 47.62 -2.58
C TYR A 15 22.45 49.05 -2.58
N ARG A 16 21.59 49.36 -3.55
CA ARG A 16 20.69 50.49 -3.49
C ARG A 16 19.37 49.97 -2.91
N GLU A 17 19.17 50.35 -1.65
CA GLU A 17 17.94 50.42 -0.86
C GLU A 17 16.68 49.57 -1.24
N PRO A 18 15.80 49.25 -0.31
CA PRO A 18 14.67 48.31 -0.40
C PRO A 18 13.53 48.72 -1.38
N PHE A 19 13.90 49.37 -2.48
CA PHE A 19 12.97 49.99 -3.42
C PHE A 19 12.14 49.02 -4.26
N VAL A 20 12.55 47.78 -4.42
CA VAL A 20 11.86 46.82 -5.32
C VAL A 20 10.46 46.50 -4.85
N TRP A 21 10.21 46.54 -3.55
CA TRP A 21 8.89 46.21 -2.97
C TRP A 21 8.01 47.45 -2.73
N ALA A 22 8.61 48.62 -2.51
CA ALA A 22 7.90 49.89 -2.21
C ALA A 22 7.29 50.55 -3.44
N ASP A 23 7.92 50.43 -4.62
CA ASP A 23 7.46 51.01 -5.89
C ASP A 23 6.60 50.03 -6.73
N SER A 24 6.28 48.86 -6.20
CA SER A 24 5.39 47.95 -6.87
C SER A 24 3.95 48.49 -6.89
N PRO A 25 3.24 48.46 -8.04
CA PRO A 25 1.84 48.86 -8.12
C PRO A 25 0.90 48.01 -7.26
N CYS A 26 1.41 46.99 -6.58
CA CYS A 26 0.66 46.09 -5.73
C CYS A 26 0.72 46.50 -4.24
N THR A 27 0.03 47.63 -3.91
CA THR A 27 -0.28 48.02 -2.52
C THR A 27 -1.12 46.96 -1.74
N THR A 28 -1.43 45.85 -2.39
CA THR A 28 -2.31 44.77 -1.86
C THR A 28 -1.55 43.59 -1.30
N PHE A 29 -0.21 43.51 -1.45
CA PHE A 29 0.55 42.38 -0.90
C PHE A 29 0.47 42.37 0.63
N ARG A 30 0.38 41.16 1.18
CA ARG A 30 0.27 40.91 2.62
C ARG A 30 1.45 40.06 3.10
N TYR A 31 1.95 40.41 4.23
CA TYR A 31 3.20 39.84 4.78
C TYR A 31 2.99 39.26 6.16
N CYS A 32 3.91 38.42 6.57
CA CYS A 32 4.07 37.95 7.94
C CYS A 32 5.54 38.07 8.39
N GLU A 33 5.72 38.29 9.68
CA GLU A 33 7.04 38.28 10.30
C GLU A 33 7.45 36.86 10.58
N LEU A 34 8.67 36.47 10.17
CA LEU A 34 9.27 35.19 10.43
C LEU A 34 10.36 35.34 11.49
N ALA A 35 10.59 34.34 12.30
CA ALA A 35 11.66 34.35 13.27
C ALA A 35 13.02 34.51 12.55
N ALA A 36 13.98 35.20 13.19
CA ALA A 36 15.28 35.43 12.64
C ALA A 36 15.95 34.10 12.25
N GLU A 37 16.52 34.06 11.04
CA GLU A 37 17.16 32.87 10.45
C GLU A 37 16.25 31.61 10.43
N GLN A 38 14.92 31.79 10.39
CA GLN A 38 13.94 30.71 10.35
C GLN A 38 12.84 30.99 9.32
N LYS A 39 12.11 29.93 8.92
CA LYS A 39 10.93 29.99 8.06
C LYS A 39 9.63 30.02 8.87
N THR A 40 9.69 30.04 10.19
CA THR A 40 8.52 29.92 11.07
C THR A 40 7.94 31.29 11.36
N PRO A 41 6.62 31.52 11.11
CA PRO A 41 5.93 32.74 11.48
C PRO A 41 5.96 32.97 12.99
N VAL A 42 6.22 34.21 13.42
CA VAL A 42 6.33 34.61 14.85
C VAL A 42 4.98 34.55 15.56
N HIS A 43 3.87 34.77 14.82
CA HIS A 43 2.53 34.87 15.39
C HIS A 43 1.59 33.77 14.87
N ASN A 44 0.77 33.22 15.76
CA ASN A 44 -0.33 32.35 15.36
C ASN A 44 -1.41 33.11 14.57
N GLY A 45 -2.03 32.45 13.60
CA GLY A 45 -3.08 33.06 12.78
C GLY A 45 -2.54 34.05 11.72
N TRP A 46 -1.28 33.97 11.38
CA TRP A 46 -0.61 34.82 10.40
C TRP A 46 -1.26 34.80 9.01
N GLN A 47 -1.98 33.73 8.66
CA GLN A 47 -2.70 33.61 7.38
C GLN A 47 -3.84 34.65 7.24
N THR A 48 -4.43 35.06 8.36
CA THR A 48 -5.54 36.01 8.41
C THR A 48 -5.15 37.34 9.07
N ASN A 49 -4.20 37.30 10.02
CA ASN A 49 -3.66 38.47 10.68
C ASN A 49 -2.36 38.93 10.00
N THR A 50 -2.51 39.44 8.78
CA THR A 50 -1.41 39.83 7.91
C THR A 50 -0.94 41.27 8.20
N LYS A 51 0.33 41.54 7.87
CA LYS A 51 0.98 42.85 8.06
C LYS A 51 1.22 43.53 6.71
N SER A 52 1.39 44.86 6.74
CA SER A 52 1.90 45.64 5.60
C SER A 52 3.42 45.42 5.45
N PHE A 53 3.97 45.82 4.30
CA PHE A 53 5.43 45.78 4.08
C PHE A 53 6.19 46.62 5.13
N ASP A 54 5.74 47.83 5.41
CA ASP A 54 6.41 48.73 6.37
C ASP A 54 6.48 48.13 7.78
N GLU A 55 5.42 47.43 8.21
CA GLU A 55 5.41 46.77 9.53
C GLU A 55 6.44 45.65 9.62
N VAL A 56 6.54 44.76 8.60
CA VAL A 56 7.52 43.67 8.60
C VAL A 56 8.93 44.18 8.34
N TRP A 57 9.10 45.25 7.55
CA TRP A 57 10.36 45.89 7.31
C TRP A 57 10.95 46.55 8.58
N ASN A 58 10.11 47.26 9.34
CA ASN A 58 10.50 47.82 10.62
C ASN A 58 10.91 46.74 11.62
N ALA A 59 10.21 45.60 11.65
CA ALA A 59 10.61 44.46 12.46
C ALA A 59 11.91 43.81 12.00
N HIS A 60 12.15 43.72 10.67
CA HIS A 60 13.41 43.24 10.12
C HIS A 60 14.60 44.14 10.53
N GLN A 61 14.45 45.45 10.44
CA GLN A 61 15.48 46.42 10.83
C GLN A 61 15.77 46.35 12.36
N ALA A 62 14.72 46.22 13.20
CA ALA A 62 14.86 46.20 14.64
C ALA A 62 15.41 44.88 15.21
N ASN A 63 14.93 43.78 14.70
CA ASN A 63 15.07 42.44 15.30
C ASN A 63 15.79 41.42 14.41
N ARG A 64 16.16 41.78 13.19
CA ARG A 64 16.65 40.85 12.14
C ARG A 64 15.68 39.73 11.82
N SER A 65 14.38 39.97 12.04
CA SER A 65 13.34 39.01 11.66
C SER A 65 13.28 38.83 10.15
N ASN A 66 12.96 37.64 9.67
CA ASN A 66 12.79 37.39 8.25
C ASN A 66 11.40 37.86 7.77
N ILE A 67 11.28 38.10 6.48
CA ILE A 67 10.05 38.59 5.83
C ILE A 67 9.42 37.44 5.06
N GLY A 68 8.17 37.09 5.37
CA GLY A 68 7.36 36.13 4.65
C GLY A 68 6.28 36.84 3.82
N LEU A 69 6.22 36.60 2.51
CA LEU A 69 5.11 36.99 1.66
C LEU A 69 3.97 35.96 1.81
N VAL A 70 2.80 36.38 2.23
CA VAL A 70 1.62 35.51 2.35
C VAL A 70 1.06 35.27 0.95
N LEU A 71 0.86 34.02 0.60
CA LEU A 71 0.50 33.58 -0.76
C LEU A 71 -1.01 33.34 -0.94
N GLY A 72 -1.40 33.10 -2.19
CA GLY A 72 -2.76 32.79 -2.58
C GLY A 72 -3.70 33.98 -2.63
N ASN A 73 -4.96 33.78 -2.31
CA ASN A 73 -6.02 34.80 -2.36
C ASN A 73 -5.70 36.05 -1.53
N THR A 74 -4.93 35.91 -0.47
CA THR A 74 -4.59 37.01 0.46
C THR A 74 -3.76 38.10 -0.21
N SER A 75 -2.80 37.73 -1.04
CA SER A 75 -1.90 38.69 -1.74
C SER A 75 -2.10 38.67 -3.26
N GLY A 76 -2.86 37.74 -3.81
CA GLY A 76 -2.96 37.57 -5.26
C GLY A 76 -1.66 37.08 -5.91
N VAL A 77 -0.80 36.42 -5.14
CA VAL A 77 0.51 35.91 -5.57
C VAL A 77 0.63 34.43 -5.27
N MET A 78 1.21 33.70 -6.20
CA MET A 78 1.63 32.30 -6.01
C MET A 78 3.13 32.17 -6.24
N ASP A 79 3.75 31.22 -5.58
CA ASP A 79 5.21 30.94 -5.65
C ASP A 79 5.43 29.54 -6.24
N ILE A 80 6.24 29.47 -7.31
CA ILE A 80 6.79 28.20 -7.78
C ILE A 80 8.19 28.06 -7.19
N ASP A 81 8.32 27.18 -6.21
CA ASP A 81 9.56 26.85 -5.51
C ASP A 81 10.22 25.64 -6.17
N CYS A 82 11.39 25.85 -6.76
CA CYS A 82 12.18 24.83 -7.43
C CYS A 82 13.27 24.34 -6.48
N ASP A 83 13.16 23.11 -6.02
CA ASP A 83 14.06 22.47 -5.06
C ASP A 83 15.02 21.46 -5.70
N SER A 84 15.16 21.47 -7.03
CA SER A 84 16.10 20.61 -7.76
C SER A 84 16.75 21.36 -8.93
N LEU A 85 17.98 20.95 -9.28
CA LEU A 85 18.72 21.51 -10.43
C LEU A 85 17.93 21.43 -11.72
N GLU A 86 17.26 20.30 -11.95
CA GLU A 86 16.47 20.07 -13.15
C GLU A 86 15.26 21.02 -13.22
N ALA A 87 14.55 21.21 -12.10
CA ALA A 87 13.45 22.16 -12.06
C ALA A 87 13.89 23.60 -12.27
N VAL A 88 15.02 24.01 -11.67
CA VAL A 88 15.61 25.35 -11.87
C VAL A 88 15.97 25.56 -13.35
N ALA A 89 16.61 24.57 -13.98
CA ALA A 89 17.01 24.66 -15.38
C ALA A 89 15.77 24.74 -16.33
N LEU A 90 14.76 23.93 -16.07
CA LEU A 90 13.52 23.94 -16.86
C LEU A 90 12.73 25.25 -16.70
N MET A 91 12.58 25.73 -15.46
CA MET A 91 11.86 26.96 -15.18
C MET A 91 12.53 28.20 -15.80
N TYR A 92 13.85 28.21 -15.94
CA TYR A 92 14.54 29.29 -16.64
C TYR A 92 14.03 29.49 -18.08
N HIS A 93 13.58 28.42 -18.74
CA HIS A 93 13.05 28.47 -20.12
C HIS A 93 11.52 28.48 -20.20
N LEU A 94 10.83 27.99 -19.17
CA LEU A 94 9.37 27.84 -19.17
C LEU A 94 8.62 28.93 -18.41
N ALA A 95 9.32 29.65 -17.50
CA ALA A 95 8.67 30.73 -16.76
C ALA A 95 8.51 31.95 -17.65
N ASP A 96 7.25 32.30 -17.92
CA ASP A 96 6.88 33.51 -18.66
C ASP A 96 5.91 34.34 -17.83
N GLY A 97 6.07 35.67 -17.90
CA GLY A 97 5.16 36.60 -17.22
C GLY A 97 5.21 36.54 -15.69
N TYR A 98 6.31 36.06 -15.08
CA TYR A 98 6.48 36.05 -13.62
C TYR A 98 6.74 37.46 -13.08
N LEU A 99 6.34 37.69 -11.82
CA LEU A 99 6.52 38.97 -11.11
C LEU A 99 7.94 39.15 -10.60
N GLY A 100 8.54 38.10 -10.03
CA GLY A 100 9.88 38.14 -9.46
C GLY A 100 10.54 36.78 -9.40
N HIS A 101 11.86 36.79 -9.56
CA HIS A 101 12.70 35.62 -9.46
C HIS A 101 13.80 35.88 -8.45
N PHE A 102 13.98 34.97 -7.50
CA PHE A 102 15.04 35.05 -6.51
C PHE A 102 15.63 33.67 -6.21
N LYS A 103 16.91 33.68 -5.83
CA LYS A 103 17.69 32.46 -5.58
C LYS A 103 18.30 32.46 -4.19
N ARG A 104 18.45 31.27 -3.66
CA ARG A 104 19.26 30.95 -2.50
C ARG A 104 20.59 30.34 -2.92
N ARG A 105 20.53 29.25 -3.72
CA ARG A 105 21.67 28.50 -4.26
C ARG A 105 21.48 28.24 -5.74
N HIS A 106 22.48 27.63 -6.39
CA HIS A 106 22.37 27.24 -7.80
C HIS A 106 21.30 26.17 -8.06
N ASP A 107 20.95 25.38 -7.04
CA ASP A 107 19.98 24.25 -7.08
C ASP A 107 18.60 24.60 -6.53
N SER A 108 18.33 25.86 -6.21
CA SER A 108 17.01 26.31 -5.76
C SER A 108 16.67 27.70 -6.25
N ALA A 109 15.41 27.87 -6.67
CA ALA A 109 14.90 29.15 -7.18
C ALA A 109 13.40 29.30 -6.89
N HIS A 110 12.97 30.53 -6.67
CA HIS A 110 11.56 30.91 -6.50
C HIS A 110 11.13 31.82 -7.64
N TYR A 111 9.96 31.52 -8.20
CA TYR A 111 9.30 32.35 -9.22
C TYR A 111 7.94 32.78 -8.71
N LEU A 112 7.77 34.07 -8.50
CA LEU A 112 6.50 34.65 -8.06
C LEU A 112 5.62 34.98 -9.26
N PHE A 113 4.34 34.62 -9.20
CA PHE A 113 3.36 34.89 -10.24
C PHE A 113 2.16 35.62 -9.68
N LEU A 114 1.68 36.67 -10.38
CA LEU A 114 0.37 37.23 -10.08
C LEU A 114 -0.73 36.24 -10.48
N CYS A 115 -1.60 35.89 -9.54
CA CYS A 115 -2.64 34.90 -9.77
C CYS A 115 -3.98 35.36 -9.20
N LYS A 116 -4.97 35.53 -10.06
CA LYS A 116 -6.33 35.87 -9.64
C LYS A 116 -7.01 34.61 -9.07
N GLY A 117 -7.58 34.75 -7.88
CA GLY A 117 -8.38 33.70 -7.26
C GLY A 117 -7.59 32.67 -6.42
N GLY A 118 -6.27 32.91 -6.19
CA GLY A 118 -5.43 32.00 -5.37
C GLY A 118 -5.42 30.56 -5.84
N GLY A 119 -5.18 29.62 -4.94
CA GLY A 119 -5.24 28.18 -5.21
C GLY A 119 -4.49 27.34 -4.21
N LYS A 120 -4.70 26.02 -4.28
CA LYS A 120 -4.09 25.06 -3.33
C LYS A 120 -2.59 24.87 -3.61
N THR A 121 -1.83 24.63 -2.55
CA THR A 121 -0.43 24.20 -2.66
C THR A 121 -0.35 22.80 -3.27
N VAL A 122 0.60 22.61 -4.20
CA VAL A 122 0.88 21.33 -4.87
C VAL A 122 2.35 21.04 -4.82
N GLN A 123 2.75 19.94 -4.22
CA GLN A 123 4.13 19.49 -4.10
C GLN A 123 4.40 18.29 -4.98
N LEU A 124 5.48 18.33 -5.76
CA LEU A 124 5.94 17.23 -6.60
C LEU A 124 7.30 16.76 -6.10
N ALA A 125 7.35 15.50 -5.67
CA ALA A 125 8.55 14.89 -5.08
C ALA A 125 9.06 13.71 -5.92
N HIS A 126 10.38 13.47 -5.87
CA HIS A 126 11.00 12.29 -6.46
C HIS A 126 10.48 11.00 -5.80
N PRO A 127 10.37 9.86 -6.50
CA PRO A 127 9.98 8.58 -5.88
C PRO A 127 10.86 8.16 -4.70
N GLU A 128 12.17 8.44 -4.79
CA GLU A 128 13.16 8.12 -3.75
C GLU A 128 13.26 9.17 -2.65
N GLY A 129 12.39 10.18 -2.67
CA GLY A 129 12.38 11.29 -1.72
C GLY A 129 12.94 12.58 -2.27
N GLY A 130 12.71 13.68 -1.56
CA GLY A 130 13.10 15.04 -1.97
C GLY A 130 12.07 15.70 -2.88
N VAL A 131 11.83 16.99 -2.62
CA VAL A 131 10.94 17.83 -3.43
C VAL A 131 11.67 18.21 -4.72
N ILE A 132 10.98 18.17 -5.85
CA ILE A 132 11.47 18.62 -7.16
C ILE A 132 11.04 20.06 -7.39
N VAL A 133 9.75 20.30 -7.26
CA VAL A 133 9.11 21.60 -7.47
C VAL A 133 7.81 21.66 -6.69
N GLU A 134 7.48 22.83 -6.16
CA GLU A 134 6.25 23.07 -5.41
C GLU A 134 5.54 24.34 -5.92
N LEU A 135 4.24 24.27 -6.17
CA LEU A 135 3.37 25.44 -6.36
C LEU A 135 2.76 25.78 -5.01
N ARG A 136 3.14 26.92 -4.44
CA ARG A 136 2.65 27.38 -3.14
C ARG A 136 1.52 28.41 -3.33
N GLY A 137 0.41 28.20 -2.61
CA GLY A 137 -0.77 29.04 -2.71
C GLY A 137 -1.43 29.33 -1.38
N ASP A 138 -2.76 29.21 -1.33
CA ASP A 138 -3.58 29.55 -0.16
C ASP A 138 -3.08 28.86 1.12
N GLY A 139 -2.94 29.63 2.20
CA GLY A 139 -2.50 29.15 3.51
C GLY A 139 -1.00 28.94 3.65
N SER A 140 -0.19 29.27 2.63
CA SER A 140 1.26 29.21 2.67
C SER A 140 1.91 30.60 2.61
N GLN A 141 3.19 30.64 2.86
CA GLN A 141 4.03 31.82 2.74
C GLN A 141 5.36 31.45 2.10
N THR A 142 6.01 32.40 1.44
CA THR A 142 7.36 32.26 0.96
C THR A 142 8.25 33.32 1.59
N MET A 143 9.45 32.91 1.98
CA MET A 143 10.42 33.85 2.51
C MET A 143 11.05 34.65 1.37
N VAL A 144 11.03 35.97 1.49
CA VAL A 144 11.49 36.86 0.43
C VAL A 144 12.76 37.67 0.82
N PRO A 145 13.58 38.13 -0.16
CA PRO A 145 14.70 38.99 0.13
C PRO A 145 14.26 40.26 0.90
N PRO A 146 15.09 40.78 1.83
CA PRO A 146 16.48 40.42 2.10
C PRO A 146 16.70 39.37 3.20
N SER A 147 15.74 38.52 3.44
CA SER A 147 15.74 37.50 4.50
C SER A 147 16.94 36.55 4.43
N THR A 148 17.36 36.02 5.57
CA THR A 148 18.40 35.00 5.71
C THR A 148 17.76 33.62 5.93
N HIS A 149 18.11 32.66 5.08
CA HIS A 149 17.62 31.31 5.19
C HIS A 149 18.22 30.57 6.42
N PRO A 150 17.58 29.55 6.98
CA PRO A 150 18.11 28.78 8.12
C PRO A 150 19.50 28.16 7.92
N ASP A 151 19.98 28.00 6.70
CA ASP A 151 21.36 27.55 6.37
C ASP A 151 22.39 28.69 6.36
N GLY A 152 21.98 29.91 6.76
CA GLY A 152 22.84 31.10 6.85
C GLY A 152 23.00 31.87 5.53
N GLN A 153 22.36 31.44 4.44
CA GLN A 153 22.45 32.14 3.16
C GLN A 153 21.40 33.23 3.03
N GLN A 154 21.80 34.40 2.52
CA GLN A 154 20.88 35.49 2.24
C GLN A 154 20.21 35.30 0.88
N LEU A 155 18.90 35.51 0.83
CA LEU A 155 18.15 35.49 -0.42
C LEU A 155 18.48 36.72 -1.25
N SER A 156 18.65 36.55 -2.58
CA SER A 156 18.95 37.63 -3.51
C SER A 156 17.96 37.65 -4.67
N ILE A 157 17.44 38.86 -4.99
CA ILE A 157 16.60 39.05 -6.19
C ILE A 157 17.51 38.92 -7.41
N LYS A 158 17.01 38.22 -8.43
CA LYS A 158 17.65 38.13 -9.75
C LYS A 158 16.95 39.01 -10.76
N ASP A 159 15.62 38.90 -10.82
CA ASP A 159 14.80 39.65 -11.76
C ASP A 159 13.53 40.10 -11.07
N TRP A 160 12.99 41.27 -11.47
CA TRP A 160 11.74 41.83 -11.00
C TRP A 160 10.97 42.52 -12.12
N HIS A 161 9.74 42.14 -12.36
CA HIS A 161 8.89 42.58 -13.46
C HIS A 161 7.57 43.17 -12.95
N PRO A 162 7.48 44.46 -12.59
CA PRO A 162 6.27 45.03 -12.03
C PRO A 162 5.07 45.01 -13.00
N GLU A 163 5.33 44.92 -14.30
CA GLU A 163 4.31 44.78 -15.37
C GLU A 163 3.95 43.30 -15.66
N ALA A 164 4.22 42.38 -14.72
CA ALA A 164 3.95 40.97 -14.89
C ALA A 164 2.48 40.69 -15.21
N SER A 165 2.23 39.71 -16.06
CA SER A 165 0.87 39.31 -16.42
C SER A 165 0.18 38.54 -15.30
N HIS A 166 -1.16 38.62 -15.27
CA HIS A 166 -1.93 37.80 -14.34
C HIS A 166 -2.21 36.40 -14.92
N HIS A 167 -1.88 35.40 -14.18
CA HIS A 167 -2.12 34.00 -14.49
C HIS A 167 -3.42 33.48 -13.84
N GLN A 168 -3.95 32.38 -14.38
CA GLN A 168 -4.96 31.57 -13.72
C GLN A 168 -4.29 30.45 -12.96
N TYR A 169 -4.88 29.99 -11.86
CA TYR A 169 -4.35 28.85 -11.07
C TYR A 169 -4.07 27.63 -11.94
N ASP A 170 -5.01 27.28 -12.83
CA ASP A 170 -4.88 26.08 -13.67
C ASP A 170 -3.67 26.15 -14.62
N SER A 171 -3.28 27.31 -15.13
CA SER A 171 -2.10 27.45 -15.98
C SER A 171 -0.80 27.25 -15.18
N LEU A 172 -0.71 27.77 -13.96
CA LEU A 172 0.42 27.53 -13.08
C LEU A 172 0.49 26.05 -12.59
N TYR A 173 -0.68 25.49 -12.32
CA TYR A 173 -0.80 24.05 -11.97
C TYR A 173 -0.30 23.16 -13.11
N GLN A 174 -0.66 23.43 -14.34
CA GLN A 174 -0.20 22.72 -15.53
C GLN A 174 1.32 22.89 -15.73
N LEU A 175 1.83 24.11 -15.59
CA LEU A 175 3.25 24.41 -15.70
C LEU A 175 4.08 23.57 -14.70
N VAL A 176 3.73 23.60 -13.42
CA VAL A 176 4.45 22.86 -12.38
C VAL A 176 4.43 21.34 -12.65
N ARG A 177 3.33 20.80 -13.14
CA ARG A 177 3.21 19.38 -13.52
C ARG A 177 4.10 19.01 -14.71
N ARG A 178 4.18 19.89 -15.73
CA ARG A 178 5.12 19.70 -16.85
C ARG A 178 6.56 19.73 -16.37
N VAL A 179 6.92 20.74 -15.56
CA VAL A 179 8.26 20.85 -14.98
C VAL A 179 8.64 19.60 -14.19
N GLY A 180 7.77 19.11 -13.31
CA GLY A 180 8.03 17.89 -12.54
C GLY A 180 8.26 16.66 -13.41
N ALA A 181 7.42 16.46 -14.44
CA ALA A 181 7.58 15.35 -15.38
C ALA A 181 8.90 15.43 -16.17
N LEU A 182 9.22 16.60 -16.71
CA LEU A 182 10.46 16.82 -17.46
C LEU A 182 11.70 16.72 -16.58
N ALA A 183 11.62 17.14 -15.33
CA ALA A 183 12.74 17.00 -14.37
C ALA A 183 13.09 15.53 -14.10
N LEU A 184 12.08 14.64 -14.00
CA LEU A 184 12.31 13.19 -13.89
C LEU A 184 12.94 12.62 -15.16
N LEU A 185 12.52 13.08 -16.34
CA LEU A 185 13.12 12.65 -17.62
C LEU A 185 14.57 13.10 -17.75
N MET A 186 14.89 14.32 -17.32
CA MET A 186 16.28 14.85 -17.36
C MET A 186 17.26 13.96 -16.60
N ARG A 187 16.88 13.37 -15.48
CA ARG A 187 17.75 12.47 -14.70
C ARG A 187 18.17 11.22 -15.45
N GLY A 188 17.32 10.74 -16.34
CA GLY A 188 17.64 9.63 -17.23
C GLY A 188 18.23 10.06 -18.59
N TRP A 189 18.30 11.36 -18.89
CA TRP A 189 18.69 11.89 -20.21
C TRP A 189 20.21 12.03 -20.33
N HIS A 190 20.90 10.89 -20.41
CA HIS A 190 22.38 10.85 -20.51
C HIS A 190 22.82 10.04 -21.74
N VAL A 191 24.11 10.14 -22.08
CA VAL A 191 24.67 9.39 -23.20
C VAL A 191 24.42 7.89 -23.02
N GLY A 192 23.82 7.27 -24.05
CA GLY A 192 23.41 5.86 -24.05
C GLY A 192 21.91 5.62 -23.81
N SER A 193 21.20 6.52 -23.13
CA SER A 193 19.75 6.38 -22.87
C SER A 193 18.87 7.36 -23.64
N ARG A 194 19.39 8.50 -24.10
CA ARG A 194 18.67 9.59 -24.77
C ARG A 194 17.80 9.10 -25.94
N HIS A 195 18.33 8.24 -26.79
CA HIS A 195 17.59 7.70 -27.93
C HIS A 195 16.36 6.90 -27.50
N GLN A 196 16.54 5.97 -26.56
CA GLN A 196 15.45 5.17 -26.03
C GLN A 196 14.43 6.02 -25.28
N LEU A 197 14.89 7.01 -24.49
CA LEU A 197 13.99 7.92 -23.76
C LEU A 197 13.16 8.77 -24.71
N SER A 198 13.74 9.32 -25.79
CA SER A 198 12.98 10.15 -26.74
C SER A 198 11.88 9.35 -27.45
N LEU A 199 12.16 8.12 -27.86
CA LEU A 199 11.17 7.21 -28.45
C LEU A 199 10.06 6.82 -27.44
N SER A 200 10.47 6.44 -26.24
CA SER A 200 9.55 5.99 -25.19
C SER A 200 8.66 7.13 -24.69
N PHE A 201 9.24 8.32 -24.52
CA PHE A 201 8.50 9.50 -24.12
C PHE A 201 7.51 9.95 -25.20
N ALA A 202 7.92 9.99 -26.47
CA ALA A 202 7.02 10.28 -27.57
C ALA A 202 5.86 9.27 -27.66
N GLY A 203 6.15 7.97 -27.47
CA GLY A 203 5.14 6.91 -27.42
C GLY A 203 4.19 7.07 -26.22
N LEU A 204 4.69 7.48 -25.04
CA LEU A 204 3.83 7.82 -23.92
C LEU A 204 2.94 9.01 -24.25
N CYS A 205 3.49 10.14 -24.74
CA CYS A 205 2.73 11.33 -25.11
C CYS A 205 1.62 10.99 -26.10
N GLN A 206 1.93 10.22 -27.14
CA GLN A 206 0.94 9.77 -28.12
C GLN A 206 -0.16 8.92 -27.46
N SER A 207 0.19 8.01 -26.57
CA SER A 207 -0.76 7.13 -25.87
C SER A 207 -1.68 7.90 -24.90
N LEU A 208 -1.19 9.00 -24.35
CA LEU A 208 -1.95 9.90 -23.50
C LEU A 208 -2.85 10.87 -24.29
N GLY A 209 -2.66 10.98 -25.61
CA GLY A 209 -3.38 11.93 -26.47
C GLY A 209 -2.80 13.35 -26.41
N ILE A 210 -1.56 13.52 -25.96
CA ILE A 210 -0.82 14.78 -26.06
C ILE A 210 -0.49 15.01 -27.53
N SER A 211 -0.55 16.26 -28.00
CA SER A 211 -0.30 16.58 -29.41
C SER A 211 1.15 16.29 -29.83
N ASN A 212 1.38 16.09 -31.14
CA ASN A 212 2.75 15.95 -31.65
C ASN A 212 3.57 17.21 -31.39
N ASP A 213 2.96 18.38 -31.49
CA ASP A 213 3.65 19.66 -31.30
C ASP A 213 4.07 19.87 -29.85
N ASP A 214 3.20 19.56 -28.87
CA ASP A 214 3.56 19.59 -27.45
C ASP A 214 4.68 18.58 -27.10
N ALA A 215 4.61 17.36 -27.64
CA ALA A 215 5.65 16.37 -27.42
C ALA A 215 6.99 16.79 -28.03
N HIS A 216 6.94 17.44 -29.20
CA HIS A 216 8.10 18.00 -29.90
C HIS A 216 8.77 19.12 -29.07
N GLU A 217 7.96 20.10 -28.59
CA GLU A 217 8.46 21.18 -27.72
C GLU A 217 9.12 20.64 -26.44
N MET A 218 8.49 19.67 -25.79
CA MET A 218 9.05 19.07 -24.56
C MET A 218 10.38 18.36 -24.81
N VAL A 219 10.51 17.61 -25.91
CA VAL A 219 11.78 16.93 -26.25
C VAL A 219 12.82 17.96 -26.69
N GLN A 220 12.46 18.98 -27.44
CA GLN A 220 13.35 20.07 -27.82
C GLN A 220 13.92 20.79 -26.59
N LEU A 221 13.05 21.11 -25.63
CA LEU A 221 13.46 21.70 -24.35
C LEU A 221 14.44 20.79 -23.59
N LEU A 222 14.13 19.49 -23.51
CA LEU A 222 15.05 18.51 -22.87
C LEU A 222 16.42 18.51 -23.55
N CYS A 223 16.48 18.45 -24.87
CA CYS A 223 17.74 18.51 -25.62
C CYS A 223 18.51 19.80 -25.32
N HIS A 224 17.81 20.94 -25.34
CA HIS A 224 18.42 22.24 -25.09
C HIS A 224 19.01 22.33 -23.66
N VAL A 225 18.21 21.95 -22.64
CA VAL A 225 18.62 22.07 -21.23
C VAL A 225 19.71 21.04 -20.87
N THR A 226 19.74 19.88 -21.51
CA THR A 226 20.74 18.82 -21.26
C THR A 226 21.93 18.89 -22.21
N HIS A 227 21.99 19.88 -23.09
CA HIS A 227 23.00 20.02 -24.13
C HIS A 227 23.20 18.77 -24.98
N ASP A 228 22.06 18.20 -25.45
CA ASP A 228 22.07 17.02 -26.35
C ASP A 228 22.47 17.47 -27.77
N ASP A 229 23.59 16.99 -28.23
CA ASP A 229 24.16 17.32 -29.55
C ASP A 229 23.46 16.61 -30.72
N GLU A 230 22.57 15.66 -30.44
CA GLU A 230 21.76 14.93 -31.42
C GLU A 230 20.28 15.35 -31.42
N GLU A 231 19.99 16.63 -31.15
CA GLU A 231 18.62 17.16 -31.07
C GLU A 231 17.77 16.79 -32.30
N THR A 232 18.32 16.95 -33.51
CA THR A 232 17.63 16.62 -34.77
C THR A 232 17.12 15.19 -34.78
N ASP A 233 17.93 14.23 -34.29
CA ASP A 233 17.56 12.81 -34.23
C ASP A 233 16.48 12.58 -33.18
N ARG A 234 16.52 13.25 -32.03
CA ARG A 234 15.49 13.14 -30.99
C ARG A 234 14.13 13.67 -31.49
N LEU A 235 14.13 14.80 -32.16
CA LEU A 235 12.92 15.38 -32.74
C LEU A 235 12.36 14.53 -33.90
N ASN A 236 13.23 13.92 -34.69
CA ASN A 236 12.82 12.96 -35.71
C ASN A 236 12.19 11.70 -35.10
N ASN A 237 12.70 11.23 -33.95
CA ASN A 237 12.08 10.13 -33.19
C ASN A 237 10.66 10.46 -32.77
N VAL A 238 10.38 11.68 -32.30
CA VAL A 238 9.03 12.15 -31.97
C VAL A 238 8.14 12.07 -33.21
N ARG A 239 8.55 12.71 -34.31
CA ARG A 239 7.80 12.74 -35.57
C ARG A 239 7.48 11.34 -36.09
N LEU A 240 8.47 10.43 -36.14
CA LEU A 240 8.27 9.06 -36.61
C LEU A 240 7.37 8.24 -35.68
N THR A 241 7.44 8.49 -34.37
CA THR A 241 6.57 7.82 -33.41
C THR A 241 5.11 8.18 -33.64
N TYR A 242 4.81 9.47 -33.88
CA TYR A 242 3.44 9.92 -34.15
C TYR A 242 2.91 9.48 -35.54
N GLN A 243 3.77 9.08 -36.47
CA GLN A 243 3.36 8.49 -37.76
C GLN A 243 3.03 7.00 -37.64
N ARG A 244 3.37 6.35 -36.54
CA ARG A 244 3.10 4.93 -36.30
C ARG A 244 1.83 4.74 -35.45
N PRO A 245 1.14 3.58 -35.59
CA PRO A 245 0.07 3.23 -34.68
C PRO A 245 0.59 3.20 -33.22
N THR A 246 -0.20 3.77 -32.29
CA THR A 246 0.18 3.86 -30.85
C THR A 246 0.56 2.51 -30.26
N ALA A 247 -0.09 1.43 -30.66
CA ALA A 247 0.15 0.07 -30.15
C ALA A 247 1.55 -0.49 -30.51
N THR A 248 2.26 0.12 -31.46
CA THR A 248 3.61 -0.35 -31.89
C THR A 248 4.75 0.42 -31.20
N ASN A 249 4.44 1.41 -30.38
CA ASN A 249 5.43 2.26 -29.75
C ASN A 249 5.76 1.77 -28.33
N MET A 250 7.03 1.88 -27.93
CA MET A 250 7.50 1.43 -26.61
C MET A 250 6.82 2.15 -25.44
N GLY A 251 6.49 3.43 -25.61
CA GLY A 251 5.69 4.21 -24.68
C GLY A 251 6.10 4.05 -23.21
N PHE A 252 5.10 3.80 -22.35
CA PHE A 252 5.28 3.67 -20.91
C PHE A 252 6.27 2.58 -20.50
N THR A 253 6.23 1.42 -21.16
CA THR A 253 7.15 0.29 -20.86
C THR A 253 8.61 0.68 -21.05
N GLY A 254 8.93 1.35 -22.16
CA GLY A 254 10.30 1.81 -22.41
C GLY A 254 10.77 2.89 -21.43
N LEU A 255 9.85 3.71 -20.91
CA LEU A 255 10.17 4.63 -19.81
C LEU A 255 10.49 3.90 -18.52
N CYS A 256 9.75 2.85 -18.18
CA CYS A 256 10.03 2.01 -17.02
C CYS A 256 11.41 1.37 -17.06
N GLU A 257 11.87 0.96 -18.26
CA GLU A 257 13.19 0.35 -18.43
C GLU A 257 14.34 1.33 -18.15
N VAL A 258 14.16 2.61 -18.43
CA VAL A 258 15.22 3.62 -18.27
C VAL A 258 15.13 4.37 -16.95
N LEU A 259 13.92 4.76 -16.53
CA LEU A 259 13.70 5.61 -15.35
C LEU A 259 13.31 4.83 -14.09
N GLY A 260 13.00 3.53 -14.24
CA GLY A 260 12.29 2.77 -13.23
C GLY A 260 10.79 3.07 -13.21
N LYS A 261 9.98 2.10 -12.77
CA LYS A 261 8.51 2.19 -12.79
C LYS A 261 7.97 3.38 -11.98
N ALA A 262 8.51 3.60 -10.79
CA ALA A 262 8.00 4.67 -9.90
C ALA A 262 8.17 6.07 -10.50
N SER A 263 9.26 6.33 -11.22
CA SER A 263 9.47 7.60 -11.93
C SER A 263 8.59 7.68 -13.19
N ALA A 264 8.46 6.60 -13.95
CA ALA A 264 7.60 6.54 -15.12
C ALA A 264 6.11 6.76 -14.77
N ASP A 265 5.63 6.18 -13.66
CA ASP A 265 4.27 6.38 -13.13
C ASP A 265 4.04 7.87 -12.80
N LYS A 266 4.99 8.54 -12.17
CA LYS A 266 4.90 9.98 -11.86
C LYS A 266 4.92 10.83 -13.13
N VAL A 267 5.79 10.53 -14.09
CA VAL A 267 5.82 11.23 -15.39
C VAL A 267 4.46 11.14 -16.07
N SER A 268 3.89 9.95 -16.15
CA SER A 268 2.58 9.71 -16.75
C SER A 268 1.46 10.44 -16.00
N ASP A 269 1.39 10.31 -14.68
CA ASP A 269 0.37 10.98 -13.84
C ASP A 269 0.45 12.50 -13.93
N TRP A 270 1.66 13.07 -13.89
CA TRP A 270 1.84 14.52 -13.92
C TRP A 270 1.53 15.10 -15.30
N LEU A 271 1.89 14.42 -16.39
CA LEU A 271 1.50 14.85 -17.74
C LEU A 271 -0.02 14.76 -17.94
N CYS A 272 -0.65 13.69 -17.50
CA CYS A 272 -2.12 13.60 -17.55
C CYS A 272 -2.79 14.78 -16.86
N LYS A 273 -2.31 15.14 -15.66
CA LYS A 273 -2.85 16.26 -14.90
C LYS A 273 -2.50 17.62 -15.52
N ALA A 274 -1.33 17.74 -16.17
CA ALA A 274 -0.91 18.95 -16.85
C ALA A 274 -1.77 19.28 -18.07
N TYR A 275 -2.18 18.23 -18.79
CA TYR A 275 -2.99 18.40 -20.01
C TYR A 275 -4.49 18.16 -19.80
N GLY A 276 -4.94 18.03 -18.53
CA GLY A 276 -6.34 17.74 -18.21
C GLY A 276 -6.82 16.38 -18.74
N LEU A 277 -5.87 15.51 -19.06
CA LEU A 277 -6.12 14.16 -19.54
C LEU A 277 -6.39 13.25 -18.34
N ARG A 278 -7.21 12.26 -18.52
CA ARG A 278 -7.29 11.19 -17.51
C ARG A 278 -6.01 10.34 -17.65
N PRO A 279 -5.31 10.00 -16.54
CA PRO A 279 -4.21 9.07 -16.65
C PRO A 279 -4.71 7.87 -17.44
N ALA A 280 -3.90 7.39 -18.38
CA ALA A 280 -4.15 6.10 -19.00
C ALA A 280 -4.06 5.10 -17.83
N ARG A 281 -5.21 4.93 -17.13
CA ARG A 281 -5.41 3.72 -16.34
C ARG A 281 -5.11 2.61 -17.31
N THR A 282 -4.42 1.56 -16.86
CA THR A 282 -4.24 0.35 -17.61
C THR A 282 -5.56 0.08 -18.32
N GLN A 283 -5.75 0.70 -19.47
CA GLN A 283 -6.87 0.40 -20.34
C GLN A 283 -6.56 -1.03 -20.74
N VAL A 284 -7.46 -1.92 -20.40
CA VAL A 284 -7.56 -3.15 -21.19
C VAL A 284 -7.78 -2.63 -22.61
N THR A 285 -6.68 -2.43 -23.31
CA THR A 285 -6.71 -1.92 -24.69
C THR A 285 -7.32 -3.04 -25.48
N VAL A 286 -8.53 -2.84 -25.93
CA VAL A 286 -9.07 -3.64 -27.05
C VAL A 286 -8.18 -3.24 -28.21
N THR A 287 -7.11 -4.00 -28.43
CA THR A 287 -6.23 -3.77 -29.56
C THR A 287 -7.05 -3.99 -30.83
N SER A 288 -6.91 -3.10 -31.79
CA SER A 288 -7.58 -3.14 -33.11
C SER A 288 -7.29 -4.41 -33.95
N HIS A 289 -6.55 -5.38 -33.39
CA HIS A 289 -6.27 -6.69 -33.96
C HIS A 289 -7.10 -7.84 -33.42
N ASP A 290 -7.92 -7.60 -32.37
CA ASP A 290 -8.97 -8.54 -32.06
C ASP A 290 -10.04 -8.39 -33.13
N VAL A 291 -9.90 -9.18 -34.20
CA VAL A 291 -10.91 -9.30 -35.27
C VAL A 291 -12.21 -9.66 -34.56
N ILE A 292 -13.10 -8.68 -34.46
CA ILE A 292 -14.49 -8.98 -34.09
C ILE A 292 -14.94 -9.95 -35.18
N SER A 293 -15.22 -11.19 -34.85
CA SER A 293 -15.95 -12.07 -35.72
C SER A 293 -17.37 -11.52 -35.83
N LEU A 294 -17.53 -10.50 -36.67
CA LEU A 294 -18.83 -9.90 -36.99
C LEU A 294 -19.61 -10.81 -37.98
N GLU A 295 -19.13 -12.01 -38.25
CA GLU A 295 -19.81 -12.98 -39.12
C GLU A 295 -21.28 -13.22 -38.72
N THR A 296 -21.58 -13.08 -37.42
CA THR A 296 -22.94 -13.18 -36.90
C THR A 296 -23.74 -11.89 -36.97
N ILE A 297 -23.11 -10.75 -37.36
CA ILE A 297 -23.74 -9.40 -37.33
C ILE A 297 -23.64 -8.76 -38.75
N SER A 298 -23.55 -9.57 -39.77
CA SER A 298 -23.38 -9.14 -41.17
C SER A 298 -24.60 -8.49 -41.83
N ARG A 299 -25.78 -8.52 -41.17
CA ARG A 299 -27.03 -7.93 -41.68
C ARG A 299 -27.78 -7.20 -40.61
N PRO A 300 -28.55 -6.11 -40.93
CA PRO A 300 -29.28 -5.34 -39.94
C PRO A 300 -30.24 -6.15 -39.04
N GLU A 301 -30.87 -7.19 -39.56
CA GLU A 301 -31.74 -8.11 -38.83
C GLU A 301 -31.02 -8.97 -37.81
N HIS A 302 -29.72 -9.21 -38.00
CA HIS A 302 -28.86 -9.95 -37.06
C HIS A 302 -28.32 -9.05 -35.93
N VAL A 303 -28.48 -7.73 -36.01
CA VAL A 303 -28.05 -6.79 -34.96
C VAL A 303 -29.08 -6.78 -33.85
N ASN A 304 -28.81 -7.53 -32.78
CA ASN A 304 -29.59 -7.60 -31.56
C ASN A 304 -28.68 -7.73 -30.35
N GLU A 305 -29.23 -7.53 -29.14
CA GLU A 305 -28.48 -7.57 -27.89
C GLU A 305 -27.78 -8.93 -27.65
N ALA A 306 -28.39 -10.03 -28.03
CA ALA A 306 -27.84 -11.37 -27.81
C ALA A 306 -26.59 -11.64 -28.71
N ASN A 307 -26.66 -11.23 -29.99
CA ASN A 307 -25.53 -11.38 -30.92
C ASN A 307 -24.38 -10.42 -30.57
N LEU A 308 -24.70 -9.18 -30.19
CA LEU A 308 -23.71 -8.24 -29.69
C LEU A 308 -23.06 -8.75 -28.40
N ALA A 309 -23.83 -9.28 -27.46
CA ALA A 309 -23.30 -9.88 -26.24
C ALA A 309 -22.43 -11.12 -26.49
N ALA A 310 -22.77 -11.92 -27.50
CA ALA A 310 -21.97 -13.08 -27.86
C ALA A 310 -20.62 -12.68 -28.46
N ALA A 311 -20.60 -11.71 -29.37
CA ALA A 311 -19.37 -11.14 -29.94
C ALA A 311 -18.52 -10.46 -28.86
N TYR A 312 -19.15 -9.69 -27.98
CA TYR A 312 -18.51 -9.02 -26.85
C TYR A 312 -17.85 -10.01 -25.88
N ALA A 313 -18.59 -11.07 -25.47
CA ALA A 313 -18.06 -12.10 -24.60
C ALA A 313 -16.86 -12.83 -25.23
N SER A 314 -16.87 -13.07 -26.54
CA SER A 314 -15.74 -13.67 -27.23
C SER A 314 -14.47 -12.84 -27.15
N GLN A 315 -14.59 -11.50 -27.23
CA GLN A 315 -13.45 -10.59 -27.08
C GLN A 315 -12.93 -10.47 -25.65
N LEU A 316 -13.81 -10.74 -24.68
CA LEU A 316 -13.52 -10.57 -23.26
C LEU A 316 -13.04 -11.86 -22.57
N GLN A 317 -12.86 -12.98 -23.29
CA GLN A 317 -12.53 -14.28 -22.67
C GLN A 317 -11.32 -14.24 -21.73
N ASP A 318 -10.28 -13.46 -22.08
CA ASP A 318 -9.08 -13.30 -21.24
C ASP A 318 -9.01 -11.94 -20.54
N LYS A 319 -10.10 -11.15 -20.57
CA LYS A 319 -10.14 -9.77 -20.07
C LYS A 319 -11.19 -9.54 -19.00
N ALA A 320 -12.29 -10.33 -19.01
CA ALA A 320 -13.36 -10.21 -18.03
C ALA A 320 -13.93 -11.56 -17.60
N ARG A 321 -14.36 -11.65 -16.35
CA ARG A 321 -15.11 -12.77 -15.75
C ARG A 321 -16.23 -12.22 -14.91
N TYR A 322 -17.38 -12.91 -14.91
CA TYR A 322 -18.50 -12.59 -14.03
C TYR A 322 -18.68 -13.68 -12.98
N CYS A 323 -18.61 -13.30 -11.72
CA CYS A 323 -18.83 -14.21 -10.60
C CYS A 323 -20.27 -14.10 -10.09
N PHE A 324 -21.03 -15.18 -10.26
CA PHE A 324 -22.42 -15.23 -9.80
C PHE A 324 -22.57 -15.31 -8.28
N ASP A 325 -21.54 -15.78 -7.56
CA ASP A 325 -21.56 -15.96 -6.11
C ASP A 325 -21.67 -14.62 -5.37
N ASN A 326 -20.93 -13.61 -5.83
CA ASN A 326 -20.94 -12.26 -5.29
C ASN A 326 -21.56 -11.21 -6.23
N LYS A 327 -22.00 -11.62 -7.43
CA LYS A 327 -22.63 -10.78 -8.47
C LYS A 327 -21.75 -9.66 -8.97
N ASP A 328 -20.44 -9.89 -9.07
CA ASP A 328 -19.45 -8.90 -9.46
C ASP A 328 -18.70 -9.31 -10.73
N TRP A 329 -18.27 -8.30 -11.47
CA TRP A 329 -17.34 -8.45 -12.57
C TRP A 329 -15.88 -8.38 -12.08
N TYR A 330 -15.04 -9.20 -12.69
CA TYR A 330 -13.60 -9.19 -12.51
C TYR A 330 -12.92 -8.88 -13.84
N LEU A 331 -11.99 -7.94 -13.84
CA LEU A 331 -11.22 -7.55 -15.02
C LEU A 331 -9.77 -7.94 -14.81
N TRP A 332 -9.15 -8.47 -15.88
CA TRP A 332 -7.73 -8.78 -15.90
C TRP A 332 -6.92 -7.48 -15.99
N ASP A 333 -6.09 -7.18 -15.00
CA ASP A 333 -5.29 -5.94 -14.94
C ASP A 333 -3.87 -6.09 -15.50
N GLY A 334 -3.56 -7.25 -16.10
CA GLY A 334 -2.23 -7.63 -16.59
C GLY A 334 -1.49 -8.57 -15.66
N THR A 335 -1.92 -8.67 -14.39
CA THR A 335 -1.27 -9.51 -13.38
C THR A 335 -2.27 -10.41 -12.65
N ARG A 336 -3.49 -9.91 -12.40
CA ARG A 336 -4.56 -10.61 -11.68
C ARG A 336 -5.96 -10.25 -12.18
N TRP A 337 -6.95 -10.97 -11.70
CA TRP A 337 -8.36 -10.66 -11.85
C TRP A 337 -8.83 -9.72 -10.74
N LYS A 338 -9.03 -8.46 -11.07
CA LYS A 338 -9.43 -7.42 -10.12
C LYS A 338 -10.93 -7.16 -10.19
N GLN A 339 -11.61 -7.12 -9.03
CA GLN A 339 -13.03 -6.78 -8.94
C GLN A 339 -13.32 -5.39 -9.51
N ASP A 340 -14.30 -5.28 -10.41
CA ASP A 340 -14.68 -4.02 -11.08
C ASP A 340 -15.59 -3.16 -10.20
N LYS A 341 -15.04 -2.55 -9.16
CA LYS A 341 -15.77 -1.61 -8.27
C LYS A 341 -16.10 -0.27 -8.92
N GLN A 342 -15.61 0.00 -10.12
CA GLN A 342 -15.72 1.32 -10.77
C GLN A 342 -16.54 1.26 -12.06
N ARG A 343 -17.17 0.12 -12.35
CA ARG A 343 -17.96 -0.11 -13.57
C ARG A 343 -17.16 0.18 -14.86
N GLN A 344 -15.87 -0.19 -14.89
CA GLN A 344 -15.02 -0.07 -16.08
C GLN A 344 -15.56 -0.92 -17.24
N LEU A 345 -16.23 -2.03 -16.92
CA LEU A 345 -16.85 -2.87 -17.93
C LEU A 345 -17.89 -2.10 -18.77
N LEU A 346 -18.66 -1.21 -18.16
CA LEU A 346 -19.65 -0.40 -18.91
C LEU A 346 -18.98 0.52 -19.93
N GLN A 347 -17.80 1.05 -19.60
CA GLN A 347 -17.00 1.81 -20.55
C GLN A 347 -16.51 0.90 -21.70
N LEU A 348 -15.99 -0.28 -21.39
CA LEU A 348 -15.56 -1.26 -22.39
C LEU A 348 -16.71 -1.70 -23.29
N THR A 349 -17.92 -1.88 -22.74
CA THR A 349 -19.12 -2.20 -23.52
C THR A 349 -19.47 -1.07 -24.49
N THR A 350 -19.36 0.17 -24.04
CA THR A 350 -19.59 1.35 -24.88
C THR A 350 -18.59 1.43 -26.02
N GLU A 351 -17.30 1.25 -25.72
CA GLU A 351 -16.21 1.25 -26.70
C GLU A 351 -16.36 0.10 -27.70
N PHE A 352 -16.78 -1.09 -27.24
CA PHE A 352 -17.09 -2.22 -28.12
C PHE A 352 -18.19 -1.89 -29.12
N VAL A 353 -19.32 -1.33 -28.70
CA VAL A 353 -20.43 -0.97 -29.57
C VAL A 353 -20.00 0.08 -30.59
N GLN A 354 -19.20 1.09 -30.19
CA GLN A 354 -18.66 2.10 -31.08
C GLN A 354 -17.70 1.49 -32.11
N LEU A 355 -16.82 0.59 -31.68
CA LEU A 355 -15.87 -0.10 -32.55
C LEU A 355 -16.60 -1.00 -33.54
N ALA A 356 -17.60 -1.75 -33.10
CA ALA A 356 -18.42 -2.59 -33.97
C ALA A 356 -19.12 -1.79 -35.06
N ALA A 357 -19.68 -0.61 -34.71
CA ALA A 357 -20.27 0.30 -35.68
C ALA A 357 -19.23 0.84 -36.67
N LYS A 358 -18.03 1.21 -36.20
CA LYS A 358 -16.93 1.66 -37.06
C LYS A 358 -16.50 0.59 -38.05
N CYS A 359 -16.32 -0.66 -37.58
CA CYS A 359 -15.98 -1.78 -38.47
C CYS A 359 -17.07 -2.03 -39.52
N ALA A 360 -18.35 -1.91 -39.17
CA ALA A 360 -19.43 -2.04 -40.14
C ALA A 360 -19.40 -0.92 -41.21
N ILE A 361 -19.02 0.30 -40.87
CA ILE A 361 -18.81 1.40 -41.83
C ILE A 361 -17.63 1.09 -42.75
N GLU A 362 -16.52 0.63 -42.21
CA GLU A 362 -15.32 0.28 -42.96
C GLU A 362 -15.57 -0.88 -43.96
N ASN A 363 -16.48 -1.81 -43.63
CA ASN A 363 -16.93 -2.90 -44.48
C ASN A 363 -18.03 -2.50 -45.48
N ALA A 364 -18.32 -1.20 -45.63
CA ALA A 364 -19.36 -0.67 -46.48
C ALA A 364 -20.80 -1.15 -46.13
N GLU A 365 -21.08 -1.35 -44.84
CA GLU A 365 -22.37 -1.78 -44.31
C GLU A 365 -23.02 -0.68 -43.43
N PRO A 366 -23.42 0.50 -44.02
CA PRO A 366 -23.88 1.66 -43.21
C PRO A 366 -25.19 1.41 -42.49
N ASP A 367 -26.06 0.54 -42.96
CA ASP A 367 -27.32 0.17 -42.28
C ASP A 367 -27.07 -0.71 -41.06
N VAL A 368 -26.11 -1.60 -41.12
CA VAL A 368 -25.65 -2.38 -39.94
C VAL A 368 -25.06 -1.45 -38.90
N ALA A 369 -24.19 -0.53 -39.29
CA ALA A 369 -23.58 0.45 -38.41
C ALA A 369 -24.65 1.33 -37.72
N ARG A 370 -25.61 1.85 -38.48
CA ARG A 370 -26.72 2.67 -37.93
C ARG A 370 -27.52 1.87 -36.91
N ARG A 371 -27.77 0.61 -37.18
CA ARG A 371 -28.49 -0.28 -36.26
C ARG A 371 -27.67 -0.53 -34.98
N ILE A 372 -26.37 -0.81 -35.08
CA ILE A 372 -25.48 -1.01 -33.91
C ILE A 372 -25.46 0.24 -33.02
N LEU A 373 -25.35 1.43 -33.58
CA LEU A 373 -25.35 2.69 -32.81
C LEU A 373 -26.61 2.90 -31.99
N THR A 374 -27.75 2.27 -32.34
CA THR A 374 -28.96 2.36 -31.50
C THR A 374 -28.81 1.64 -30.15
N PHE A 375 -27.73 0.88 -29.91
CA PHE A 375 -27.44 0.20 -28.67
C PHE A 375 -26.62 1.03 -27.67
N LEU A 376 -26.24 2.27 -28.01
CA LEU A 376 -25.51 3.17 -27.11
C LEU A 376 -26.35 3.80 -25.98
N SER A 377 -27.56 3.33 -25.73
CA SER A 377 -28.32 3.76 -24.55
C SER A 377 -27.92 2.93 -23.31
N ALA A 378 -27.95 3.54 -22.12
CA ALA A 378 -27.52 2.90 -20.87
C ALA A 378 -28.19 1.53 -20.66
N GLN A 379 -29.52 1.46 -20.83
CA GLN A 379 -30.27 0.21 -20.65
C GLN A 379 -29.79 -0.91 -21.60
N LYS A 380 -29.55 -0.58 -22.86
CA LYS A 380 -29.12 -1.61 -23.85
C LYS A 380 -27.67 -2.06 -23.64
N LEU A 381 -26.80 -1.15 -23.21
CA LEU A 381 -25.43 -1.50 -22.81
C LEU A 381 -25.45 -2.44 -21.61
N GLU A 382 -26.26 -2.16 -20.59
CA GLU A 382 -26.45 -3.07 -19.44
C GLU A 382 -27.06 -4.43 -19.85
N ASN A 383 -27.95 -4.46 -20.83
CA ASN A 383 -28.51 -5.70 -21.36
C ASN A 383 -27.43 -6.54 -22.08
N ILE A 384 -26.53 -5.92 -22.85
CA ILE A 384 -25.40 -6.59 -23.48
C ILE A 384 -24.48 -7.20 -22.41
N GLU A 385 -24.11 -6.44 -21.37
CA GLU A 385 -23.34 -6.96 -20.24
C GLU A 385 -24.03 -8.15 -19.57
N LYS A 386 -25.32 -8.03 -19.27
CA LYS A 386 -26.10 -9.06 -18.61
C LYS A 386 -26.21 -10.35 -19.43
N LEU A 387 -26.34 -10.23 -20.75
CA LEU A 387 -26.36 -11.39 -21.65
C LEU A 387 -24.97 -12.00 -21.85
N ALA A 388 -23.89 -11.26 -21.62
CA ALA A 388 -22.52 -11.76 -21.66
C ALA A 388 -22.14 -12.55 -20.39
N GLN A 389 -22.77 -12.28 -19.22
CA GLN A 389 -22.45 -12.90 -17.92
C GLN A 389 -22.32 -14.44 -17.98
N PRO A 390 -23.30 -15.20 -18.52
CA PRO A 390 -23.22 -16.66 -18.52
C PRO A 390 -22.05 -17.21 -19.36
N LYS A 391 -21.59 -16.44 -20.36
CA LYS A 391 -20.49 -16.85 -21.25
C LYS A 391 -19.11 -16.57 -20.62
N LEU A 392 -19.04 -15.72 -19.62
CA LEU A 392 -17.84 -15.30 -18.91
C LEU A 392 -17.89 -15.69 -17.42
N ALA A 393 -18.72 -16.70 -17.10
CA ALA A 393 -18.94 -17.14 -15.74
C ALA A 393 -17.67 -17.71 -15.10
N ILE A 394 -17.47 -17.41 -13.82
CA ILE A 394 -16.47 -17.98 -12.91
C ILE A 394 -17.06 -18.09 -11.51
N SER A 395 -16.62 -19.04 -10.71
CA SER A 395 -16.97 -19.13 -9.28
C SER A 395 -15.90 -18.49 -8.40
N LEU A 396 -16.27 -18.04 -7.20
CA LEU A 396 -15.29 -17.55 -6.22
C LEU A 396 -14.26 -18.62 -5.86
N THR A 397 -14.66 -19.90 -5.90
CA THR A 397 -13.79 -21.05 -5.61
C THR A 397 -12.78 -21.36 -6.72
N ASP A 398 -12.92 -20.77 -7.90
CA ASP A 398 -11.98 -20.94 -9.03
C ASP A 398 -10.80 -19.98 -8.94
N PHE A 399 -10.92 -18.93 -8.10
CA PHE A 399 -9.84 -18.00 -7.87
C PHE A 399 -8.85 -18.51 -6.81
N ASP A 400 -7.59 -18.16 -6.99
CA ASP A 400 -6.49 -18.39 -6.02
C ASP A 400 -6.34 -19.86 -5.59
N THR A 401 -6.66 -20.81 -6.48
CA THR A 401 -6.69 -22.27 -6.20
C THR A 401 -5.32 -22.89 -6.03
N THR A 402 -4.24 -22.22 -6.44
CA THR A 402 -2.87 -22.76 -6.37
C THR A 402 -2.15 -22.28 -5.10
N PRO A 403 -2.05 -23.11 -4.04
CA PRO A 403 -1.55 -22.67 -2.74
C PRO A 403 -0.06 -22.31 -2.74
N MET A 404 0.71 -22.83 -3.71
CA MET A 404 2.15 -22.59 -3.84
C MET A 404 2.51 -21.55 -4.89
N GLN A 405 1.55 -20.73 -5.33
CA GLN A 405 1.80 -19.56 -6.17
C GLN A 405 1.43 -18.29 -5.43
N LEU A 406 2.28 -17.26 -5.51
CA LEU A 406 2.04 -15.94 -4.93
C LEU A 406 2.05 -14.89 -6.03
N CYS A 407 0.93 -14.24 -6.26
CA CYS A 407 0.84 -13.11 -7.18
C CYS A 407 1.47 -11.88 -6.53
N VAL A 408 2.41 -11.23 -7.20
CA VAL A 408 3.11 -10.01 -6.81
C VAL A 408 2.92 -8.93 -7.87
N GLY A 409 3.33 -7.70 -7.60
CA GLY A 409 3.06 -6.56 -8.49
C GLY A 409 3.56 -6.73 -9.94
N ASN A 410 4.64 -7.48 -10.15
CA ASN A 410 5.28 -7.69 -11.44
C ASN A 410 5.25 -9.15 -11.94
N GLY A 411 4.44 -10.05 -11.34
CA GLY A 411 4.35 -11.43 -11.79
C GLY A 411 3.74 -12.39 -10.79
N VAL A 412 4.04 -13.67 -10.95
CA VAL A 412 3.63 -14.75 -10.04
C VAL A 412 4.87 -15.52 -9.60
N ILE A 413 5.07 -15.64 -8.29
CA ILE A 413 6.17 -16.43 -7.73
C ILE A 413 5.70 -17.87 -7.53
N ASP A 414 6.42 -18.81 -8.11
CA ASP A 414 6.33 -20.21 -7.75
C ASP A 414 7.08 -20.44 -6.43
N LEU A 415 6.35 -20.62 -5.35
CA LEU A 415 6.90 -20.81 -4.01
C LEU A 415 7.59 -22.16 -3.81
N GLN A 416 7.44 -23.11 -4.74
CA GLN A 416 8.20 -24.37 -4.71
C GLN A 416 9.64 -24.17 -5.16
N THR A 417 9.87 -23.23 -6.06
CA THR A 417 11.19 -22.98 -6.66
C THR A 417 11.77 -21.60 -6.32
N GLY A 418 10.96 -20.68 -5.78
CA GLY A 418 11.33 -19.28 -5.53
C GLY A 418 11.43 -18.43 -6.81
N LYS A 419 10.99 -18.92 -7.98
CA LYS A 419 11.17 -18.23 -9.27
C LYS A 419 9.95 -17.42 -9.65
N LEU A 420 10.21 -16.23 -10.22
CA LEU A 420 9.18 -15.40 -10.83
C LEU A 420 8.75 -15.98 -12.19
N MET A 421 7.46 -16.02 -12.41
CA MET A 421 6.80 -16.43 -13.67
C MET A 421 5.97 -15.29 -14.22
N SER A 422 5.79 -15.26 -15.54
CA SER A 422 4.86 -14.33 -16.17
C SER A 422 3.41 -14.66 -15.81
N PRO A 423 2.61 -13.66 -15.41
CA PRO A 423 1.21 -13.88 -15.07
C PRO A 423 0.39 -14.19 -16.32
N THR A 424 -0.59 -15.07 -16.19
CA THR A 424 -1.55 -15.37 -17.27
C THR A 424 -2.98 -15.38 -16.73
N PRO A 425 -4.00 -15.00 -17.55
CA PRO A 425 -5.39 -15.02 -17.12
C PRO A 425 -5.87 -16.37 -16.60
N SER A 426 -5.31 -17.46 -17.15
CA SER A 426 -5.66 -18.85 -16.77
C SER A 426 -5.19 -19.26 -15.37
N MET A 427 -4.30 -18.50 -14.74
CA MET A 427 -3.88 -18.74 -13.35
C MET A 427 -4.94 -18.34 -12.31
N HIS A 428 -5.91 -17.55 -12.72
CA HIS A 428 -7.06 -17.09 -11.90
C HIS A 428 -6.67 -16.47 -10.55
N HIS A 429 -5.53 -15.76 -10.48
CA HIS A 429 -5.22 -14.99 -9.27
C HIS A 429 -6.14 -13.79 -9.14
N SER A 430 -6.80 -13.63 -8.00
CA SER A 430 -7.63 -12.46 -7.67
C SER A 430 -6.98 -11.53 -6.63
N LYS A 431 -6.02 -12.05 -5.88
CA LYS A 431 -5.27 -11.36 -4.83
C LYS A 431 -3.83 -11.10 -5.27
N MET A 432 -3.22 -10.08 -4.67
CA MET A 432 -1.85 -9.68 -4.96
C MET A 432 -1.15 -9.24 -3.68
N ALA A 433 0.10 -9.65 -3.50
CA ALA A 433 0.97 -9.16 -2.44
C ALA A 433 1.27 -7.66 -2.62
N GLY A 434 1.54 -6.97 -1.54
CA GLY A 434 1.78 -5.53 -1.52
C GLY A 434 3.17 -5.10 -2.02
N VAL A 435 3.86 -5.97 -2.76
CA VAL A 435 5.26 -5.79 -3.14
C VAL A 435 5.52 -6.36 -4.54
N GLU A 436 6.51 -5.80 -5.22
CA GLU A 436 7.09 -6.37 -6.44
C GLU A 436 8.29 -7.27 -6.08
N TYR A 437 8.50 -8.32 -6.86
CA TYR A 437 9.68 -9.16 -6.71
C TYR A 437 10.88 -8.50 -7.38
N GLU A 438 11.96 -8.36 -6.63
CA GLU A 438 13.23 -7.84 -7.11
C GLU A 438 14.35 -8.83 -6.76
N ALA A 439 14.92 -9.46 -7.80
CA ALA A 439 15.97 -10.44 -7.62
C ALA A 439 17.21 -9.81 -6.96
N GLY A 440 17.66 -10.39 -5.84
CA GLY A 440 18.85 -9.92 -5.13
C GLY A 440 18.63 -8.72 -4.20
N ALA A 441 17.40 -8.20 -4.08
CA ALA A 441 17.10 -7.20 -3.06
C ALA A 441 17.40 -7.75 -1.66
N THR A 442 17.98 -6.91 -0.78
CA THR A 442 18.37 -7.25 0.59
C THR A 442 17.56 -6.43 1.59
N CYS A 443 17.56 -6.85 2.86
CA CYS A 443 16.79 -6.21 3.93
C CYS A 443 17.62 -6.01 5.22
N PRO A 444 18.73 -5.27 5.18
CA PRO A 444 19.66 -5.16 6.31
C PRO A 444 19.02 -4.51 7.54
N ARG A 445 18.16 -3.51 7.39
CA ARG A 445 17.45 -2.87 8.52
C ARG A 445 16.46 -3.82 9.16
N PHE A 446 15.79 -4.64 8.34
CA PHE A 446 14.89 -5.69 8.84
C PHE A 446 15.65 -6.78 9.58
N MET A 447 16.81 -7.23 9.09
CA MET A 447 17.66 -8.20 9.80
C MET A 447 18.14 -7.64 11.14
N GLN A 448 18.52 -6.36 11.19
CA GLN A 448 18.84 -5.69 12.44
C GLN A 448 17.63 -5.64 13.39
N PHE A 449 16.44 -5.31 12.86
CA PHE A 449 15.20 -5.33 13.65
C PHE A 449 14.91 -6.70 14.25
N LEU A 450 15.10 -7.80 13.50
CA LEU A 450 14.95 -9.16 14.03
C LEU A 450 15.96 -9.47 15.14
N ALA A 451 17.23 -9.09 14.96
CA ALA A 451 18.24 -9.24 16.01
C ALA A 451 17.93 -8.38 17.25
N ASP A 452 17.33 -7.20 17.04
CA ASP A 452 16.92 -6.33 18.14
C ASP A 452 15.77 -6.94 18.96
N ILE A 453 14.76 -7.55 18.33
CA ILE A 453 13.59 -8.12 19.04
C ILE A 453 13.84 -9.52 19.60
N PHE A 454 14.80 -10.26 19.04
CA PHE A 454 15.19 -11.62 19.45
C PHE A 454 16.71 -11.67 19.75
N PRO A 455 17.18 -10.92 20.76
CA PRO A 455 18.61 -10.89 21.05
C PRO A 455 19.10 -12.28 21.45
N ASP A 456 20.24 -12.67 20.90
CA ASP A 456 20.96 -13.93 21.20
C ASP A 456 20.15 -15.22 20.92
N ASP A 457 19.06 -15.15 20.12
CA ASP A 457 18.25 -16.33 19.74
C ASP A 457 18.16 -16.47 18.21
N GLU A 458 19.27 -16.86 17.58
CA GLU A 458 19.34 -17.07 16.12
C GLU A 458 18.40 -18.19 15.65
N GLU A 459 18.15 -19.21 16.50
CA GLU A 459 17.22 -20.30 16.18
C GLU A 459 15.78 -19.76 16.07
N LEU A 460 15.40 -18.82 16.93
CA LEU A 460 14.09 -18.17 16.87
C LEU A 460 13.97 -17.29 15.64
N VAL A 461 15.02 -16.55 15.25
CA VAL A 461 15.04 -15.77 13.99
C VAL A 461 14.85 -16.68 12.78
N ALA A 462 15.58 -17.80 12.70
CA ALA A 462 15.43 -18.79 11.64
C ALA A 462 14.03 -19.42 11.63
N TYR A 463 13.45 -19.67 12.79
CA TYR A 463 12.08 -20.15 12.91
C TYR A 463 11.07 -19.12 12.39
N VAL A 464 11.22 -17.85 12.76
CA VAL A 464 10.36 -16.76 12.27
C VAL A 464 10.49 -16.59 10.75
N GLN A 465 11.68 -16.84 10.18
CA GLN A 465 11.86 -16.87 8.72
C GLN A 465 11.03 -17.98 8.07
N LYS A 466 11.07 -19.19 8.60
CA LYS A 466 10.24 -20.31 8.11
C LYS A 466 8.74 -20.02 8.30
N VAL A 467 8.35 -19.39 9.41
CA VAL A 467 6.97 -18.95 9.64
C VAL A 467 6.55 -17.91 8.58
N ALA A 468 7.35 -16.88 8.34
CA ALA A 468 7.06 -15.88 7.32
C ALA A 468 6.92 -16.52 5.92
N GLY A 469 7.81 -17.45 5.58
CA GLY A 469 7.73 -18.22 4.34
C GLY A 469 6.47 -19.09 4.23
N TYR A 470 6.08 -19.75 5.32
CA TYR A 470 4.84 -20.53 5.38
C TYR A 470 3.59 -19.62 5.21
N LEU A 471 3.63 -18.41 5.77
CA LEU A 471 2.56 -17.42 5.61
C LEU A 471 2.37 -16.99 4.15
N LEU A 472 3.41 -17.01 3.29
CA LEU A 472 3.28 -16.72 1.86
C LEU A 472 2.39 -17.72 1.13
N THR A 473 2.27 -18.95 1.64
CA THR A 473 1.56 -20.06 0.98
C THR A 473 0.05 -20.07 1.29
N GLY A 474 -0.74 -20.75 0.49
CA GLY A 474 -2.11 -21.14 0.81
C GLY A 474 -2.21 -22.49 1.55
N SER A 475 -1.08 -23.06 2.00
CA SER A 475 -1.06 -24.36 2.68
C SER A 475 -1.43 -24.23 4.16
N THR A 476 -2.22 -25.18 4.67
CA THR A 476 -2.55 -25.33 6.10
C THR A 476 -1.98 -26.61 6.69
N LYS A 477 -0.94 -27.20 6.05
CA LYS A 477 -0.34 -28.48 6.40
C LYS A 477 0.10 -28.58 7.86
N GLU A 478 0.60 -27.50 8.46
CA GLU A 478 1.07 -27.47 9.85
C GLU A 478 -0.07 -27.43 10.88
N GLN A 479 -1.29 -27.16 10.43
CA GLN A 479 -2.49 -27.10 11.28
C GLN A 479 -2.32 -26.26 12.55
N CYS A 480 -1.64 -25.12 12.48
CA CYS A 480 -1.28 -24.33 13.65
C CYS A 480 -1.72 -22.87 13.53
N LEU A 481 -1.77 -22.20 14.66
CA LEU A 481 -1.85 -20.75 14.81
C LEU A 481 -0.58 -20.25 15.51
N PHE A 482 -0.16 -19.06 15.19
CA PHE A 482 0.99 -18.39 15.82
C PHE A 482 0.47 -17.37 16.82
N MET A 483 0.95 -17.44 18.04
CA MET A 483 0.62 -16.49 19.11
C MET A 483 1.89 -15.75 19.50
N LEU A 484 1.92 -14.45 19.22
CA LEU A 484 3.04 -13.57 19.57
C LEU A 484 2.77 -12.99 20.95
N LEU A 485 3.50 -13.44 21.95
CA LEU A 485 3.29 -13.07 23.35
C LEU A 485 4.36 -12.09 23.84
N GLY A 486 3.95 -11.03 24.54
CA GLY A 486 4.89 -10.10 25.20
C GLY A 486 4.23 -8.83 25.72
N GLY A 487 4.85 -8.18 26.69
CA GLY A 487 4.27 -7.14 27.54
C GLY A 487 4.17 -5.70 26.98
N GLY A 488 4.17 -5.51 25.65
CA GLY A 488 4.14 -4.19 25.00
C GLY A 488 5.53 -3.65 24.67
N ALA A 489 5.60 -2.69 23.72
CA ALA A 489 6.83 -2.06 23.23
C ALA A 489 7.97 -3.06 22.91
N ASN A 490 7.66 -4.14 22.18
CA ASN A 490 8.55 -5.27 21.93
C ASN A 490 8.62 -5.70 20.45
N GLY A 491 8.10 -4.88 19.54
CA GLY A 491 8.19 -5.12 18.11
C GLY A 491 7.12 -6.04 17.48
N LYS A 492 6.22 -6.68 18.27
CA LYS A 492 5.15 -7.56 17.75
C LYS A 492 4.32 -6.91 16.66
N SER A 493 3.75 -5.72 16.98
CA SER A 493 2.87 -5.00 16.04
C SER A 493 3.63 -4.54 14.80
N THR A 494 4.89 -4.15 14.94
CA THR A 494 5.77 -3.78 13.83
C THR A 494 5.96 -4.96 12.87
N LEU A 495 6.30 -6.14 13.40
CA LEU A 495 6.49 -7.35 12.59
C LEU A 495 5.18 -7.75 11.88
N VAL A 496 4.05 -7.78 12.60
CA VAL A 496 2.76 -8.18 12.02
C VAL A 496 2.27 -7.19 10.97
N ASN A 497 2.40 -5.89 11.22
CA ASN A 497 2.03 -4.87 10.24
C ASN A 497 2.89 -4.97 8.97
N LEU A 498 4.19 -5.21 9.13
CA LEU A 498 5.10 -5.38 8.00
C LEU A 498 4.76 -6.62 7.15
N LEU A 499 4.45 -7.76 7.79
CA LEU A 499 3.98 -8.96 7.09
C LEU A 499 2.60 -8.74 6.43
N THR A 500 1.75 -7.90 7.03
CA THR A 500 0.46 -7.50 6.43
C THR A 500 0.68 -6.65 5.19
N ASP A 501 1.58 -5.66 5.25
CA ASP A 501 1.94 -4.83 4.11
C ASP A 501 2.57 -5.68 2.98
N LEU A 502 3.45 -6.61 3.33
CA LEU A 502 4.08 -7.56 2.39
C LEU A 502 3.04 -8.40 1.65
N LEU A 503 2.09 -8.99 2.38
CA LEU A 503 1.09 -9.89 1.82
C LEU A 503 -0.09 -9.17 1.13
N GLY A 504 -0.29 -7.89 1.37
CA GLY A 504 -1.30 -7.08 0.69
C GLY A 504 -2.71 -7.71 0.75
N ASP A 505 -3.30 -8.03 -0.41
CA ASP A 505 -4.65 -8.63 -0.46
C ASP A 505 -4.73 -10.05 0.13
N TYR A 506 -3.60 -10.73 0.33
CA TYR A 506 -3.56 -12.02 1.00
C TYR A 506 -3.58 -11.91 2.52
N ALA A 507 -3.56 -10.70 3.08
CA ALA A 507 -3.70 -10.44 4.51
C ALA A 507 -5.11 -9.97 4.84
N ALA A 508 -5.65 -10.43 5.96
CA ALA A 508 -6.92 -9.98 6.51
C ALA A 508 -6.82 -9.81 8.03
N ASN A 509 -7.53 -8.83 8.56
CA ASN A 509 -7.63 -8.63 10.00
C ASN A 509 -9.01 -9.11 10.48
N THR A 510 -9.04 -9.76 11.65
CA THR A 510 -10.26 -10.16 12.34
C THR A 510 -10.24 -9.73 13.80
N ALA A 511 -11.43 -9.47 14.35
CA ALA A 511 -11.53 -9.16 15.77
C ALA A 511 -11.13 -10.38 16.63
N ALA A 512 -10.49 -10.15 17.77
CA ALA A 512 -10.14 -11.23 18.71
C ALA A 512 -11.37 -12.04 19.14
N SER A 513 -12.55 -11.40 19.28
CA SER A 513 -13.84 -12.05 19.58
C SER A 513 -14.21 -13.18 18.61
N THR A 514 -13.72 -13.15 17.37
CA THR A 514 -13.93 -14.22 16.38
C THR A 514 -13.26 -15.53 16.83
N LEU A 515 -12.13 -15.43 17.51
CA LEU A 515 -11.32 -16.56 18.00
C LEU A 515 -11.66 -16.94 19.44
N MET A 516 -12.39 -16.10 20.16
CA MET A 516 -12.75 -16.29 21.57
C MET A 516 -14.14 -16.93 21.71
N ALA A 517 -14.33 -17.61 22.83
CA ALA A 517 -15.63 -18.18 23.18
C ALA A 517 -16.62 -17.06 23.51
N SER A 518 -17.72 -17.00 22.80
CA SER A 518 -18.81 -16.02 22.99
C SER A 518 -20.14 -16.71 23.06
N ASN A 519 -21.06 -16.14 23.84
CA ASN A 519 -22.45 -16.60 23.93
C ASN A 519 -23.33 -16.05 22.80
N SER A 520 -22.82 -15.23 21.91
CA SER A 520 -23.59 -14.63 20.80
C SER A 520 -23.37 -15.37 19.48
N ASN A 521 -24.45 -15.63 18.77
CA ASN A 521 -24.46 -16.28 17.44
C ASN A 521 -24.16 -15.32 16.27
N GLN A 522 -23.39 -14.24 16.47
CA GLN A 522 -23.01 -13.30 15.41
C GLN A 522 -21.84 -13.85 14.58
N TYR A 523 -22.11 -14.78 13.65
CA TYR A 523 -21.05 -15.58 13.01
C TYR A 523 -20.97 -15.50 11.49
N GLY A 524 -21.77 -14.67 10.81
CA GLY A 524 -21.88 -14.77 9.36
C GLY A 524 -20.85 -13.98 8.56
N ASP A 525 -20.73 -12.68 8.83
CA ASP A 525 -20.03 -11.74 7.96
C ASP A 525 -18.51 -11.77 8.10
N ASP A 526 -18.00 -11.89 9.34
CA ASP A 526 -16.56 -11.80 9.60
C ASP A 526 -15.77 -12.95 8.97
N LEU A 527 -16.35 -14.15 8.91
CA LEU A 527 -15.65 -15.33 8.40
C LEU A 527 -15.48 -15.31 6.87
N ILE A 528 -16.45 -14.77 6.12
CA ILE A 528 -16.36 -14.71 4.65
C ILE A 528 -15.25 -13.78 4.20
N ARG A 529 -15.00 -12.70 4.94
CA ARG A 529 -13.90 -11.77 4.66
C ARG A 529 -12.52 -12.42 4.74
N LEU A 530 -12.44 -13.58 5.40
CA LEU A 530 -11.20 -14.36 5.54
C LEU A 530 -10.99 -15.35 4.38
N ALA A 531 -11.96 -15.49 3.47
CA ALA A 531 -11.82 -16.38 2.32
C ALA A 531 -10.62 -15.99 1.45
N GLY A 532 -9.75 -16.96 1.19
CA GLY A 532 -8.53 -16.76 0.38
C GLY A 532 -7.44 -15.91 1.03
N ALA A 533 -7.64 -15.41 2.27
CA ALA A 533 -6.55 -14.78 3.02
C ALA A 533 -5.55 -15.85 3.49
N ARG A 534 -4.25 -15.55 3.37
CA ARG A 534 -3.14 -16.42 3.81
C ARG A 534 -2.62 -16.05 5.19
N LEU A 535 -2.63 -14.76 5.50
CA LEU A 535 -2.34 -14.21 6.82
C LEU A 535 -3.63 -13.66 7.43
N ILE A 536 -4.02 -14.17 8.58
CA ILE A 536 -5.15 -13.64 9.35
C ILE A 536 -4.61 -13.09 10.65
N THR A 537 -4.59 -11.78 10.77
CA THR A 537 -4.12 -11.10 11.96
C THR A 537 -5.27 -10.86 12.94
N SER A 538 -4.97 -11.01 14.21
CA SER A 538 -5.87 -10.63 15.30
C SER A 538 -5.04 -10.04 16.43
N SER A 539 -5.56 -9.01 17.07
CA SER A 539 -4.84 -8.31 18.14
C SER A 539 -5.71 -8.15 19.37
N GLU A 540 -5.02 -8.10 20.50
CA GLU A 540 -5.54 -7.80 21.83
C GLU A 540 -6.63 -8.75 22.33
N THR A 541 -6.21 -9.61 23.24
CA THR A 541 -7.13 -10.36 24.10
C THR A 541 -7.18 -9.68 25.47
N GLU A 542 -8.37 -9.39 25.95
CA GLU A 542 -8.57 -8.96 27.34
C GLU A 542 -8.16 -10.08 28.29
N HIS A 543 -7.76 -9.73 29.50
CA HIS A 543 -7.43 -10.71 30.52
C HIS A 543 -8.63 -11.65 30.80
N GLY A 544 -8.39 -12.95 30.91
CA GLY A 544 -9.44 -13.93 31.19
C GLY A 544 -10.29 -14.38 29.99
N GLN A 545 -10.03 -13.90 28.78
CA GLN A 545 -10.73 -14.38 27.57
C GLN A 545 -10.34 -15.85 27.27
N ARG A 546 -11.32 -16.64 26.84
CA ARG A 546 -11.18 -18.05 26.53
C ARG A 546 -11.18 -18.32 25.04
N PHE A 547 -10.29 -19.19 24.56
CA PHE A 547 -10.31 -19.65 23.18
C PHE A 547 -11.59 -20.42 22.82
N ALA A 548 -12.15 -20.15 21.61
CA ALA A 548 -13.15 -20.99 20.97
C ALA A 548 -12.50 -22.22 20.33
N GLU A 549 -12.07 -23.16 21.15
CA GLU A 549 -11.21 -24.30 20.75
C GLU A 549 -11.74 -25.08 19.54
N ALA A 550 -13.06 -25.32 19.46
CA ALA A 550 -13.68 -25.99 18.32
C ALA A 550 -13.52 -25.21 17.01
N LYS A 551 -13.66 -23.87 17.05
CA LYS A 551 -13.47 -23.02 15.87
C LYS A 551 -12.02 -23.01 15.42
N ILE A 552 -11.08 -22.86 16.36
CA ILE A 552 -9.64 -22.90 16.05
C ILE A 552 -9.27 -24.25 15.42
N LYS A 553 -9.79 -25.35 15.95
CA LYS A 553 -9.53 -26.70 15.40
C LYS A 553 -10.09 -26.84 13.99
N SER A 554 -11.31 -26.39 13.73
CA SER A 554 -11.92 -26.43 12.41
C SER A 554 -11.17 -25.53 11.42
N PHE A 555 -10.86 -24.27 11.81
CA PHE A 555 -10.20 -23.31 10.95
C PHE A 555 -8.77 -23.74 10.57
N THR A 556 -7.98 -24.22 11.55
CA THR A 556 -6.61 -24.69 11.30
C THR A 556 -6.55 -26.10 10.69
N GLY A 557 -7.63 -26.88 10.83
CA GLY A 557 -7.74 -28.24 10.31
C GLY A 557 -8.04 -28.35 8.83
N GLY A 558 -8.44 -27.23 8.19
CA GLY A 558 -8.88 -27.23 6.80
C GLY A 558 -10.31 -27.72 6.60
N ASP A 559 -11.13 -27.74 7.67
CA ASP A 559 -12.55 -28.06 7.56
C ASP A 559 -13.27 -26.94 6.80
N LYS A 560 -14.32 -27.30 6.03
CA LYS A 560 -15.17 -26.30 5.37
C LYS A 560 -15.84 -25.41 6.41
N VAL A 561 -15.72 -24.11 6.18
CA VAL A 561 -16.37 -23.08 7.00
C VAL A 561 -17.49 -22.46 6.19
N THR A 562 -18.64 -22.29 6.83
CA THR A 562 -19.82 -21.69 6.22
C THR A 562 -20.01 -20.28 6.78
N GLY A 563 -20.16 -19.30 5.92
CA GLY A 563 -20.46 -17.92 6.27
C GLY A 563 -21.55 -17.34 5.38
N ARG A 564 -22.14 -16.21 5.80
CA ARG A 564 -23.17 -15.53 5.02
C ARG A 564 -22.89 -14.02 5.03
N PRO A 565 -22.65 -13.39 3.85
CA PRO A 565 -22.57 -11.94 3.77
C PRO A 565 -23.90 -11.30 4.17
N LEU A 566 -23.84 -10.09 4.71
CA LEU A 566 -25.05 -9.32 5.02
C LEU A 566 -25.90 -9.20 3.74
N TYR A 567 -27.14 -9.68 3.77
CA TYR A 567 -28.08 -9.79 2.63
C TYR A 567 -27.62 -10.71 1.47
N GLY A 568 -26.60 -11.56 1.67
CA GLY A 568 -26.10 -12.52 0.68
C GLY A 568 -26.60 -13.96 0.89
N SER A 569 -26.19 -14.86 0.00
CA SER A 569 -26.39 -16.31 0.11
C SER A 569 -25.33 -16.94 1.01
N TRP A 570 -25.59 -18.12 1.55
CA TRP A 570 -24.60 -18.91 2.26
C TRP A 570 -23.45 -19.30 1.31
N VAL A 571 -22.22 -19.09 1.75
CA VAL A 571 -21.01 -19.48 1.03
C VAL A 571 -20.18 -20.41 1.90
N GLU A 572 -19.74 -21.52 1.32
CA GLU A 572 -18.80 -22.45 1.94
C GLU A 572 -17.42 -22.27 1.32
N PHE A 573 -16.40 -22.20 2.15
CA PHE A 573 -15.01 -22.15 1.69
C PHE A 573 -14.11 -22.96 2.62
N VAL A 574 -12.96 -23.39 2.11
CA VAL A 574 -11.89 -24.01 2.90
C VAL A 574 -10.92 -22.91 3.31
N PRO A 575 -10.69 -22.67 4.61
CA PRO A 575 -9.68 -21.72 5.05
C PRO A 575 -8.28 -22.13 4.60
N VAL A 576 -7.54 -21.18 4.02
CA VAL A 576 -6.12 -21.33 3.64
C VAL A 576 -5.22 -20.45 4.50
N GLY A 577 -5.82 -19.67 5.38
CA GLY A 577 -5.16 -18.68 6.22
C GLY A 577 -4.54 -19.26 7.48
N LYS A 578 -3.39 -18.70 7.85
CA LYS A 578 -2.74 -18.93 9.14
C LYS A 578 -3.06 -17.78 10.06
N ILE A 579 -3.53 -18.09 11.26
CA ILE A 579 -3.86 -17.11 12.28
C ILE A 579 -2.59 -16.66 12.97
N VAL A 580 -2.37 -15.35 13.04
CA VAL A 580 -1.33 -14.71 13.84
C VAL A 580 -2.01 -13.81 14.87
N LEU A 581 -2.00 -14.25 16.11
CA LEU A 581 -2.59 -13.53 17.25
C LEU A 581 -1.49 -12.78 18.00
N THR A 582 -1.62 -11.46 18.14
CA THR A 582 -0.77 -10.65 19.01
C THR A 582 -1.47 -10.42 20.34
N THR A 583 -0.82 -10.78 21.44
CA THR A 583 -1.41 -10.64 22.75
C THR A 583 -0.37 -10.36 23.84
N ASN A 584 -0.81 -9.71 24.90
CA ASN A 584 -0.03 -9.53 26.13
C ASN A 584 -0.40 -10.58 27.18
N ASN A 585 -1.53 -11.26 27.01
CA ASN A 585 -2.06 -12.22 27.97
C ASN A 585 -2.36 -13.55 27.25
N ARG A 586 -2.12 -14.65 27.90
CA ARG A 586 -2.47 -15.98 27.41
C ARG A 586 -3.98 -16.23 27.55
N PRO A 587 -4.71 -16.52 26.46
CA PRO A 587 -6.13 -16.88 26.54
C PRO A 587 -6.35 -18.16 27.31
N GLU A 588 -7.46 -18.28 28.04
CA GLU A 588 -7.79 -19.48 28.81
C GLU A 588 -8.08 -20.67 27.88
N ILE A 589 -7.48 -21.82 28.15
CA ILE A 589 -7.72 -23.09 27.47
C ILE A 589 -8.24 -24.09 28.51
N ARG A 590 -9.47 -24.57 28.31
CA ARG A 590 -10.12 -25.52 29.23
C ARG A 590 -10.04 -26.96 28.78
N GLY A 591 -9.79 -27.19 27.48
CA GLY A 591 -9.62 -28.52 26.92
C GLY A 591 -8.34 -29.17 27.41
N SER A 592 -8.47 -30.39 27.95
CA SER A 592 -7.34 -31.20 28.35
C SER A 592 -6.77 -32.05 27.20
N ASP A 593 -7.40 -31.99 26.00
CA ASP A 593 -6.95 -32.79 24.87
C ASP A 593 -5.73 -32.14 24.16
N ASP A 594 -4.83 -32.98 23.68
CA ASP A 594 -3.67 -32.50 22.92
C ASP A 594 -4.03 -31.83 21.58
N GLY A 595 -5.30 -31.92 21.19
CA GLY A 595 -5.78 -31.39 19.92
C GLY A 595 -5.67 -29.89 19.77
N ILE A 596 -5.87 -29.10 20.84
CA ILE A 596 -5.65 -27.64 20.82
C ILE A 596 -4.19 -27.30 21.01
N TRP A 597 -3.48 -27.98 21.95
CA TRP A 597 -2.11 -27.66 22.29
C TRP A 597 -1.13 -27.85 21.14
N ARG A 598 -1.29 -28.91 20.33
CA ARG A 598 -0.46 -29.13 19.14
C ARG A 598 -0.62 -28.06 18.06
N ARG A 599 -1.69 -27.26 18.13
CA ARG A 599 -1.97 -26.21 17.17
C ARG A 599 -1.40 -24.85 17.53
N ILE A 600 -1.13 -24.62 18.79
CA ILE A 600 -0.60 -23.33 19.26
C ILE A 600 0.92 -23.32 19.09
N ARG A 601 1.43 -22.25 18.48
CA ARG A 601 2.85 -21.93 18.40
C ARG A 601 3.05 -20.58 19.04
N GLU A 602 3.45 -20.57 20.31
CA GLU A 602 3.71 -19.36 21.07
C GLU A 602 5.12 -18.87 20.81
N VAL A 603 5.25 -17.68 20.20
CA VAL A 603 6.53 -17.02 19.94
C VAL A 603 6.72 -15.94 21.02
N PRO A 604 7.70 -16.07 21.91
CA PRO A 604 7.91 -15.14 22.99
C PRO A 604 8.67 -13.89 22.52
N PHE A 605 8.15 -12.71 22.81
CA PHE A 605 8.79 -11.41 22.62
C PHE A 605 9.22 -10.86 23.99
N ASN A 606 10.35 -11.33 24.48
CA ASN A 606 10.80 -11.06 25.84
C ASN A 606 11.48 -9.70 26.01
N ARG A 607 12.06 -9.12 24.94
CA ARG A 607 12.67 -7.80 24.99
C ARG A 607 11.61 -6.71 25.00
N GLN A 608 11.78 -5.72 25.87
CA GLN A 608 10.97 -4.51 25.90
C GLN A 608 11.87 -3.30 25.59
N PHE A 609 11.46 -2.47 24.63
CA PHE A 609 12.18 -1.25 24.25
C PHE A 609 11.74 -0.10 25.13
N LYS A 610 12.70 0.60 25.74
CA LYS A 610 12.46 1.86 26.46
C LYS A 610 12.12 2.95 25.45
N GLU A 611 11.45 4.01 25.89
CA GLU A 611 11.04 5.12 25.02
C GLU A 611 12.20 5.73 24.21
N ALA A 612 13.38 5.84 24.81
CA ALA A 612 14.59 6.35 24.16
C ALA A 612 15.19 5.39 23.09
N GLU A 613 14.83 4.11 23.11
CA GLU A 613 15.28 3.11 22.16
C GLU A 613 14.32 2.94 20.97
N GLN A 614 13.14 3.57 21.05
CA GLN A 614 12.10 3.45 20.04
C GLN A 614 12.40 4.36 18.84
N ASP A 615 12.55 3.75 17.68
CA ASP A 615 12.73 4.44 16.41
C ASP A 615 11.35 4.71 15.77
N ARG A 616 10.95 5.98 15.71
CA ARG A 616 9.66 6.39 15.14
C ARG A 616 9.58 6.20 13.63
N GLU A 617 10.71 6.23 12.95
CA GLU A 617 10.80 6.05 11.49
C GLU A 617 11.04 4.60 11.08
N LEU A 618 11.17 3.69 12.04
CA LEU A 618 11.45 2.27 11.80
C LEU A 618 10.52 1.66 10.74
N MET A 619 9.22 1.87 10.87
CA MET A 619 8.24 1.28 9.95
C MET A 619 8.38 1.84 8.53
N THR A 620 8.71 3.13 8.41
CA THR A 620 8.98 3.78 7.11
C THR A 620 10.22 3.16 6.45
N ALA A 621 11.30 2.95 7.21
CA ALA A 621 12.52 2.32 6.71
C ALA A 621 12.29 0.85 6.31
N LEU A 622 11.58 0.07 7.13
CA LEU A 622 11.28 -1.33 6.84
C LEU A 622 10.40 -1.51 5.59
N ARG A 623 9.47 -0.60 5.35
CA ARG A 623 8.64 -0.63 4.12
C ARG A 623 9.45 -0.44 2.84
N GLN A 624 10.56 0.28 2.90
CA GLN A 624 11.46 0.44 1.76
C GLN A 624 12.21 -0.86 1.43
N GLU A 625 12.36 -1.75 2.40
CA GLU A 625 13.02 -3.05 2.23
C GLU A 625 12.06 -4.20 1.90
N LEU A 626 10.77 -3.94 1.63
CA LEU A 626 9.78 -4.99 1.32
C LEU A 626 10.22 -5.98 0.23
N PRO A 627 10.89 -5.58 -0.88
CA PRO A 627 11.39 -6.56 -1.85
C PRO A 627 12.44 -7.51 -1.26
N GLY A 628 13.34 -7.01 -0.42
CA GLY A 628 14.33 -7.83 0.29
C GLY A 628 13.69 -8.74 1.34
N ILE A 629 12.68 -8.25 2.06
CA ILE A 629 11.91 -9.04 3.03
C ILE A 629 11.13 -10.15 2.33
N LEU A 630 10.61 -9.89 1.12
CA LEU A 630 10.00 -10.92 0.29
C LEU A 630 11.00 -12.03 -0.05
N ASN A 631 12.22 -11.67 -0.49
CA ASN A 631 13.27 -12.66 -0.79
C ASN A 631 13.61 -13.48 0.45
N TRP A 632 13.80 -12.85 1.61
CA TRP A 632 14.04 -13.51 2.88
C TRP A 632 12.89 -14.48 3.28
N ALA A 633 11.63 -14.07 3.04
CA ALA A 633 10.49 -14.93 3.30
C ALA A 633 10.37 -16.08 2.28
N ILE A 634 10.75 -15.88 1.01
CA ILE A 634 10.80 -16.94 -0.02
C ILE A 634 11.85 -18.00 0.41
N GLU A 635 13.04 -17.59 0.85
CA GLU A 635 14.05 -18.50 1.39
C GLU A 635 13.47 -19.27 2.58
N GLY A 636 12.78 -18.60 3.49
CA GLY A 636 12.07 -19.24 4.60
C GLY A 636 11.02 -20.26 4.15
N CYS A 637 10.33 -19.98 3.02
CA CYS A 637 9.38 -20.91 2.43
C CYS A 637 10.08 -22.19 1.89
N LEU A 638 11.21 -22.03 1.25
CA LEU A 638 12.00 -23.16 0.75
C LEU A 638 12.56 -24.00 1.91
N LEU A 639 13.07 -23.35 2.96
CA LEU A 639 13.53 -24.02 4.19
C LEU A 639 12.38 -24.76 4.87
N TRP A 640 11.21 -24.16 5.01
CA TRP A 640 10.03 -24.82 5.56
C TRP A 640 9.64 -26.07 4.75
N GLN A 641 9.67 -26.00 3.42
CA GLN A 641 9.36 -27.16 2.57
C GLN A 641 10.36 -28.32 2.77
N ALA A 642 11.63 -28.01 2.97
CA ALA A 642 12.68 -28.98 3.15
C ALA A 642 12.67 -29.64 4.54
N GLU A 643 12.45 -28.84 5.57
CA GLU A 643 12.67 -29.24 6.97
C GLU A 643 11.41 -29.26 7.82
N GLY A 644 10.31 -28.59 7.39
CA GLY A 644 9.17 -28.27 8.24
C GLY A 644 9.45 -27.07 9.14
N LEU A 645 8.49 -26.68 9.98
CA LEU A 645 8.64 -25.53 10.88
C LEU A 645 9.71 -25.77 11.96
N ASN A 646 9.78 -26.95 12.54
CA ASN A 646 10.75 -27.35 13.60
C ASN A 646 10.93 -26.24 14.65
N ALA A 647 9.99 -26.19 15.60
CA ALA A 647 9.98 -25.16 16.65
C ALA A 647 11.24 -25.23 17.52
N PRO A 648 11.97 -24.12 17.77
CA PRO A 648 13.14 -24.07 18.61
C PRO A 648 12.78 -24.30 20.10
N ALA A 649 13.81 -24.52 20.92
CA ALA A 649 13.64 -24.77 22.35
C ALA A 649 12.88 -23.65 23.08
N SER A 650 13.09 -22.39 22.68
CA SER A 650 12.39 -21.24 23.25
C SER A 650 10.86 -21.29 23.03
N VAL A 651 10.42 -21.67 21.84
CA VAL A 651 9.00 -21.87 21.52
C VAL A 651 8.42 -23.08 22.25
N ALA A 652 9.16 -24.20 22.31
CA ALA A 652 8.74 -25.40 23.02
C ALA A 652 8.60 -25.16 24.54
N ALA A 653 9.54 -24.43 25.13
CA ALA A 653 9.51 -24.05 26.54
C ALA A 653 8.32 -23.11 26.84
N SER A 654 8.06 -22.15 25.95
CA SER A 654 6.94 -21.21 26.09
C SER A 654 5.59 -21.95 26.09
N ILE A 655 5.38 -22.91 25.18
CA ILE A 655 4.18 -23.75 25.15
C ILE A 655 4.05 -24.60 26.40
N THR A 656 5.17 -25.19 26.90
CA THR A 656 5.18 -25.98 28.13
C THR A 656 4.77 -25.13 29.33
N ALA A 657 5.32 -23.91 29.44
CA ALA A 657 4.94 -22.96 30.48
C ALA A 657 3.47 -22.57 30.39
N TYR A 658 2.96 -22.30 29.17
CA TYR A 658 1.55 -21.98 28.96
C TYR A 658 0.64 -23.14 29.39
N ARG A 659 0.98 -24.38 29.02
CA ARG A 659 0.21 -25.58 29.41
C ARG A 659 0.19 -25.76 30.93
N SER A 660 1.35 -25.56 31.59
CA SER A 660 1.46 -25.62 33.04
C SER A 660 0.61 -24.54 33.73
N GLU A 661 0.63 -23.31 33.23
CA GLU A 661 -0.19 -22.20 33.74
C GLU A 661 -1.71 -22.47 33.66
N MET A 662 -2.13 -23.20 32.61
CA MET A 662 -3.54 -23.59 32.40
C MET A 662 -3.94 -24.84 33.17
N ASP A 663 -3.01 -25.59 33.75
CA ASP A 663 -3.31 -26.79 34.53
C ASP A 663 -3.60 -26.43 36.00
N THR A 664 -4.83 -25.89 36.18
CA THR A 664 -5.33 -25.50 37.50
C THR A 664 -5.35 -26.67 38.51
N VAL A 665 -5.38 -27.93 38.06
CA VAL A 665 -5.40 -29.08 38.95
C VAL A 665 -4.01 -29.37 39.49
N ALA A 666 -2.98 -29.35 38.63
CA ALA A 666 -1.60 -29.49 39.06
C ALA A 666 -1.19 -28.37 40.03
N GLY A 667 -1.52 -27.11 39.68
CA GLY A 667 -1.24 -25.96 40.54
C GLY A 667 -1.93 -26.08 41.92
N PHE A 668 -3.20 -26.50 41.97
CA PHE A 668 -3.89 -26.75 43.23
C PHE A 668 -3.20 -27.83 44.08
N ILE A 669 -2.73 -28.93 43.44
CA ILE A 669 -2.05 -29.98 44.12
C ILE A 669 -0.71 -29.51 44.70
N GLU A 670 0.02 -28.68 43.94
CA GLU A 670 1.30 -28.12 44.38
C GLU A 670 1.14 -27.13 45.52
N ASP A 671 0.14 -26.23 45.43
CA ASP A 671 -0.04 -25.14 46.39
C ASP A 671 -0.76 -25.59 47.70
N GLU A 672 -1.78 -26.46 47.57
CA GLU A 672 -2.75 -26.72 48.65
C GLU A 672 -2.76 -28.18 49.13
N CYS A 673 -2.02 -29.10 48.47
CA CYS A 673 -2.13 -30.50 48.82
C CYS A 673 -0.78 -31.09 49.32
N HIS A 674 -0.87 -31.91 50.34
CA HIS A 674 0.20 -32.83 50.72
C HIS A 674 0.01 -34.16 50.00
N GLN A 675 1.06 -34.64 49.35
CA GLN A 675 1.08 -35.90 48.63
C GLN A 675 1.66 -36.99 49.52
N ASP A 676 0.79 -37.83 50.08
CA ASP A 676 1.16 -38.96 50.94
C ASP A 676 0.30 -40.18 50.57
N PRO A 677 0.89 -41.28 50.10
CA PRO A 677 0.18 -42.50 49.73
C PRO A 677 -0.73 -43.09 50.83
N SER A 678 -0.44 -42.80 52.08
CA SER A 678 -1.22 -43.24 53.21
C SER A 678 -2.48 -42.42 53.47
N GLN A 679 -2.53 -41.21 52.96
CA GLN A 679 -3.60 -40.23 53.19
C GLN A 679 -4.71 -40.36 52.12
N ARG A 680 -5.89 -39.83 52.46
CA ARG A 680 -7.03 -39.78 51.56
C ARG A 680 -7.91 -38.56 51.85
N SER A 681 -8.48 -37.96 50.78
CA SER A 681 -9.47 -36.88 50.90
C SER A 681 -10.79 -37.27 50.27
N SER A 682 -11.90 -36.84 50.90
CA SER A 682 -13.20 -37.06 50.27
C SER A 682 -13.29 -36.32 48.95
N VAL A 683 -13.96 -36.96 47.94
CA VAL A 683 -14.14 -36.38 46.60
C VAL A 683 -14.86 -35.02 46.65
N ALA A 684 -15.81 -34.86 47.57
CA ALA A 684 -16.55 -33.63 47.73
C ALA A 684 -15.68 -32.48 48.29
N ASN A 685 -15.01 -32.77 49.40
CA ASN A 685 -14.18 -31.77 50.10
C ASN A 685 -12.99 -31.31 49.22
N LEU A 686 -12.27 -32.26 48.61
CA LEU A 686 -11.15 -31.90 47.72
C LEU A 686 -11.58 -31.02 46.56
N TYR A 687 -12.78 -31.27 45.98
CA TYR A 687 -13.30 -30.43 44.93
C TYR A 687 -13.74 -29.03 45.41
N GLU A 688 -14.32 -28.94 46.62
CA GLU A 688 -14.72 -27.63 47.19
C GLU A 688 -13.48 -26.77 47.48
N GLN A 689 -12.42 -27.34 47.98
CA GLN A 689 -11.17 -26.63 48.22
C GLN A 689 -10.51 -26.22 46.91
N TYR A 690 -10.47 -27.11 45.91
CA TYR A 690 -10.01 -26.77 44.56
C TYR A 690 -10.80 -25.62 43.98
N ALA A 691 -12.15 -25.62 44.08
CA ALA A 691 -12.98 -24.57 43.56
C ALA A 691 -12.77 -23.23 44.30
N SER A 692 -12.52 -23.28 45.60
CA SER A 692 -12.19 -22.09 46.44
C SER A 692 -10.80 -21.53 46.08
N TRP A 693 -9.81 -22.38 45.90
CA TRP A 693 -8.47 -22.02 45.45
C TRP A 693 -8.51 -21.35 44.07
N CYS A 694 -9.22 -21.97 43.11
CA CYS A 694 -9.38 -21.37 41.78
C CYS A 694 -9.98 -19.96 41.85
N LYS A 695 -11.01 -19.76 42.68
CA LYS A 695 -11.62 -18.43 42.89
C LYS A 695 -10.65 -17.42 43.52
N ALA A 696 -9.85 -17.83 44.46
CA ALA A 696 -8.83 -17.01 45.10
C ALA A 696 -7.74 -16.56 44.11
N GLN A 697 -7.46 -17.38 43.09
CA GLN A 697 -6.49 -17.15 42.03
C GLN A 697 -7.12 -16.49 40.79
N ASP A 698 -8.39 -16.04 40.85
CA ASP A 698 -9.16 -15.50 39.71
C ASP A 698 -9.23 -16.46 38.52
N LYS A 699 -9.23 -17.78 38.81
CA LYS A 699 -9.33 -18.87 37.81
C LYS A 699 -10.70 -19.53 37.87
N HIS A 700 -11.15 -20.05 36.73
CA HIS A 700 -12.38 -20.82 36.69
C HIS A 700 -12.14 -22.29 37.04
N PRO A 701 -12.84 -22.88 38.04
CA PRO A 701 -12.68 -24.28 38.36
C PRO A 701 -13.21 -25.20 37.26
N ARG A 702 -12.52 -26.30 36.99
CA ARG A 702 -13.04 -27.40 36.15
C ARG A 702 -14.27 -28.01 36.84
N THR A 703 -15.17 -28.61 36.04
CA THR A 703 -16.30 -29.36 36.62
C THR A 703 -15.80 -30.55 37.46
N LYS A 704 -16.61 -31.03 38.41
CA LYS A 704 -16.31 -32.22 39.24
C LYS A 704 -15.84 -33.45 38.44
N VAL A 705 -16.44 -33.65 37.25
CA VAL A 705 -16.04 -34.74 36.36
C VAL A 705 -14.68 -34.51 35.73
N GLN A 706 -14.44 -33.30 35.22
CA GLN A 706 -13.15 -32.94 34.63
C GLN A 706 -12.02 -32.92 35.65
N PHE A 707 -12.27 -32.42 36.86
CA PHE A 707 -11.33 -32.47 37.97
C PHE A 707 -10.95 -33.91 38.33
N GLY A 708 -11.95 -34.78 38.46
CA GLY A 708 -11.70 -36.19 38.73
C GLY A 708 -10.95 -36.92 37.61
N ASN A 709 -11.21 -36.59 36.35
CA ASN A 709 -10.46 -37.16 35.24
C ASN A 709 -8.99 -36.64 35.21
N ALA A 710 -8.78 -35.36 35.54
CA ALA A 710 -7.43 -34.81 35.65
C ALA A 710 -6.62 -35.45 36.77
N LEU A 711 -7.22 -35.69 37.95
CA LEU A 711 -6.56 -36.42 39.03
C LEU A 711 -6.20 -37.86 38.62
N LYS A 712 -7.09 -38.56 37.90
CA LYS A 712 -6.81 -39.89 37.36
C LYS A 712 -5.66 -39.88 36.36
N SER A 713 -5.58 -38.88 35.45
CA SER A 713 -4.49 -38.77 34.48
C SER A 713 -3.13 -38.46 35.16
N GLN A 714 -3.15 -37.87 36.34
CA GLN A 714 -1.97 -37.64 37.18
C GLN A 714 -1.62 -38.82 38.08
N GLY A 715 -2.34 -39.96 37.96
CA GLY A 715 -2.04 -41.19 38.65
C GLY A 715 -2.75 -41.41 39.98
N TYR A 716 -3.64 -40.51 40.40
CA TYR A 716 -4.39 -40.68 41.65
C TYR A 716 -5.56 -41.63 41.48
N ALA A 717 -5.72 -42.56 42.39
CA ALA A 717 -6.81 -43.54 42.37
C ALA A 717 -8.01 -43.10 43.20
N GLN A 718 -9.20 -43.30 42.68
CA GLN A 718 -10.45 -43.10 43.43
C GLN A 718 -10.86 -44.42 44.10
N VAL A 719 -10.98 -44.41 45.42
CA VAL A 719 -11.40 -45.54 46.24
C VAL A 719 -12.78 -45.27 46.84
N ARG A 720 -13.53 -46.34 47.13
CA ARG A 720 -14.84 -46.26 47.77
C ARG A 720 -14.91 -47.25 48.96
N ASP A 721 -15.37 -46.75 50.07
CA ASP A 721 -15.72 -47.56 51.24
C ASP A 721 -17.17 -47.31 51.71
N SER A 722 -17.54 -47.81 52.90
CA SER A 722 -18.89 -47.67 53.48
C SER A 722 -19.26 -46.23 53.84
N THR A 723 -18.27 -45.31 53.92
CA THR A 723 -18.41 -43.90 54.33
C THR A 723 -18.41 -42.93 53.15
N GLY A 724 -17.95 -43.36 51.95
CA GLY A 724 -17.98 -42.52 50.79
C GLY A 724 -16.95 -42.82 49.68
N ARG A 725 -16.70 -41.83 48.82
CA ARG A 725 -15.68 -41.88 47.77
C ARG A 725 -14.54 -40.98 48.14
N TYR A 726 -13.32 -41.42 47.96
CA TYR A 726 -12.08 -40.74 48.36
C TYR A 726 -11.06 -40.80 47.26
N TRP A 727 -10.18 -39.79 47.21
CA TRP A 727 -8.94 -39.81 46.44
C TRP A 727 -7.81 -40.30 47.33
N GLN A 728 -7.11 -41.33 46.91
CA GLN A 728 -5.96 -41.90 47.61
C GLN A 728 -4.69 -41.13 47.24
N GLY A 729 -3.83 -40.87 48.24
CA GLY A 729 -2.55 -40.22 48.03
C GLY A 729 -2.55 -38.70 48.11
N LEU A 730 -3.73 -38.06 48.35
CA LEU A 730 -3.84 -36.61 48.45
C LEU A 730 -4.59 -36.21 49.72
N THR A 731 -4.06 -35.22 50.41
CA THR A 731 -4.77 -34.49 51.48
C THR A 731 -4.42 -33.01 51.39
N THR A 732 -5.37 -32.12 51.69
CA THR A 732 -5.12 -30.66 51.70
C THR A 732 -4.46 -30.25 53.01
N PHE A 733 -3.65 -29.18 52.94
CA PHE A 733 -3.09 -28.56 54.16
C PHE A 733 -4.28 -28.10 54.99
N VAL A 734 -4.42 -28.61 56.20
CA VAL A 734 -5.44 -28.17 57.15
C VAL A 734 -5.07 -26.76 57.61
N VAL A 735 -5.82 -25.73 57.18
CA VAL A 735 -5.76 -24.42 57.81
C VAL A 735 -6.39 -24.61 59.17
N THR A 736 -5.57 -24.76 60.24
CA THR A 736 -6.02 -24.67 61.63
C THR A 736 -6.33 -23.25 62.02
#